data_0bbe5e6d4a4d4fc2d0bc215aaffa823a
#
_entry.id   0bbe5e6d4a4d4fc2d0bc215aaffa823a
#
_cell.length_a   1.000
_cell.length_b   1.000
_cell.length_c   1.000
_cell.angle_alpha   90.00
_cell.angle_beta   90.00
_cell.angle_gamma   90.00
#
_symmetry.space_group_name_H-M   'P 1'
#
loop_
_entity.id
_entity.type
_entity.pdbx_description
1 polymer ?
#
loop_
_entity_poly.entity_id
_entity_poly.type
_entity_poly.pdbx_seq_one_letter_code
_entity_poly.pdbx_strand_id
1 'polypeptide(L)'
;MIKKMTQYLLQRRCALSLLLMLVLLQPAMAQMSEPFIYTRLDKETQTLTVYYGTNYKKSDNLFSPLSGEPLWRTTAERKKIKTVVFDESCKDARPKDCGAWFWFFEALTTIEHLDYLNTSEVDDMRLMFSSCTSLETLDLSSFNTEKVKCMYAMFDGATNLRSIKLPKGFIGSSVTDLRSMFKDCTSLTELDLSGSNAENVKDMGEMFYGCRALSKLDLTDFKTGQVTTMENMFCICSTLETLDVSSFNTENVTTMLGMFNNCSSLRSLDLPGFNTANVTQMSSMFEKCSSLRSLDLSSFNTRKVAYMQNMFQGCTNLESIDLSSFDTENMKSMTGMFFSCTKLETLDLSSFATPKMVSMVDAFSNCKNLKKIYVTSAFTTDKVTLDFSIFDGCVNLPNYNPNKTGVEMAHTGEGGYLTAATASWVRWDAPTGTLSFHRGATKPAGDNILGLGYGKNPEWDTHAAEIQKVVFKAGFRDETHTTCSNWFNGCTNLTSIEGIENLNTSNVKNMSGMFALCSNLETLDLSHFNTEKVTTMAQMFYGCTKLHDLNISSFNTENVTSMNQMFSNCSSLDSLDLSHFNAEGVNYHGLYAMFSGCSSLKFLDVSNFPANRPKMQLDAMFKGCSSLQTLDLSSFSTGLANSVTDMFDGCSALRTIYVSDHFTFKYGVSSSNMFRNCENLKGAIGFIPQNKDSKYANYVSGYLTKKVGTNGNEIIGATGYPLTIDALPLDDSKAYKLSEDCDVNDASYERQVKSEWATLCLPYTILPSSEANTCYFYTLKSVGTESVELVRVEEGVIEAGQPVVVRKKNAEQTSFCVVSGTASPDEKAKAVTEPKTGENGQQNAASGEQNAESGEQNTASGPRLIGTFAPIELKDDCYFIAKDQFRLVRDYKPAAKGVKIAAYRAYIQPDVTQKGGSAQLTIGVDEGTSQVDAATLVDLLNDTEAEYYDVQGRRIPQLQRGINIVKVGSKVMKVFCPR
;
A
#
# COMPACT_ATOMS: atom_id res chain seq x y z
N MET A 1 39.40 -13.56 8.92
CA MET A 1 40.10 -14.71 8.32
C MET A 1 39.65 -14.97 6.87
N ILE A 2 38.37 -14.90 6.55
CA ILE A 2 37.82 -15.15 5.21
C ILE A 2 38.26 -14.09 4.17
N LYS A 3 38.29 -12.79 4.53
CA LYS A 3 38.79 -11.70 3.62
C LYS A 3 40.25 -11.84 3.24
N LYS A 4 41.12 -12.35 4.11
CA LYS A 4 42.54 -12.60 3.78
C LYS A 4 42.71 -13.85 2.91
N MET A 5 41.87 -14.86 3.04
CA MET A 5 41.93 -16.05 2.17
C MET A 5 41.41 -15.76 0.76
N THR A 6 40.39 -14.93 0.60
CA THR A 6 39.89 -14.53 -0.73
C THR A 6 40.91 -13.71 -1.51
N GLN A 7 41.66 -12.81 -0.83
CA GLN A 7 42.69 -12.03 -1.44
C GLN A 7 43.91 -12.90 -1.84
N TYR A 8 44.23 -13.96 -1.06
CA TYR A 8 45.32 -14.91 -1.37
C TYR A 8 44.95 -15.85 -2.53
N LEU A 9 43.68 -16.22 -2.67
CA LEU A 9 43.19 -17.05 -3.79
C LEU A 9 43.07 -16.26 -5.10
N LEU A 10 42.69 -14.96 -5.04
CA LEU A 10 42.69 -14.09 -6.20
C LEU A 10 44.13 -13.87 -6.73
N GLN A 11 45.11 -13.65 -5.85
CA GLN A 11 46.53 -13.44 -6.26
C GLN A 11 47.12 -14.70 -6.91
N ARG A 12 46.79 -15.92 -6.49
CA ARG A 12 47.28 -17.17 -7.11
C ARG A 12 46.60 -17.49 -8.45
N ARG A 13 45.32 -17.15 -8.62
CA ARG A 13 44.63 -17.34 -9.91
C ARG A 13 45.11 -16.35 -10.95
N CYS A 14 45.42 -15.10 -10.61
CA CYS A 14 46.04 -14.14 -11.51
C CYS A 14 47.47 -14.53 -11.91
N ALA A 15 48.28 -15.06 -10.99
CA ALA A 15 49.62 -15.47 -11.30
C ALA A 15 49.71 -16.68 -12.26
N LEU A 16 48.79 -17.65 -12.14
CA LEU A 16 48.78 -18.82 -13.01
C LEU A 16 48.19 -18.52 -14.40
N SER A 17 47.21 -17.64 -14.48
CA SER A 17 46.65 -17.18 -15.77
C SER A 17 47.65 -16.28 -16.51
N LEU A 18 48.42 -15.46 -15.79
CA LEU A 18 49.52 -14.65 -16.38
C LEU A 18 50.65 -15.54 -16.92
N LEU A 19 51.06 -16.60 -16.20
CA LEU A 19 52.07 -17.54 -16.67
C LEU A 19 51.66 -18.33 -17.92
N LEU A 20 50.37 -18.72 -17.96
CA LEU A 20 49.77 -19.40 -19.13
C LEU A 20 49.65 -18.44 -20.35
N MET A 21 49.32 -17.17 -20.12
CA MET A 21 49.29 -16.13 -21.17
C MET A 21 50.69 -15.83 -21.70
N LEU A 22 51.71 -15.73 -20.85
CA LEU A 22 53.09 -15.52 -21.25
C LEU A 22 53.67 -16.65 -22.11
N VAL A 23 53.29 -17.91 -21.85
CA VAL A 23 53.69 -19.08 -22.62
C VAL A 23 52.95 -19.21 -23.96
N LEU A 24 51.72 -18.75 -24.03
CA LEU A 24 50.90 -18.79 -25.26
C LEU A 24 51.15 -17.59 -26.19
N LEU A 25 51.67 -16.48 -25.68
CA LEU A 25 52.00 -15.28 -26.47
C LEU A 25 53.37 -15.35 -27.17
N GLN A 26 54.31 -16.23 -26.77
CA GLN A 26 55.65 -16.31 -27.34
C GLN A 26 55.70 -16.68 -28.85
N PRO A 27 54.83 -17.57 -29.39
CA PRO A 27 54.83 -17.83 -30.83
C PRO A 27 54.00 -16.81 -31.67
N ALA A 28 53.03 -16.12 -31.05
CA ALA A 28 52.22 -15.15 -31.77
C ALA A 28 52.91 -13.79 -32.01
N MET A 29 53.96 -13.48 -31.25
CA MET A 29 54.64 -12.18 -31.29
C MET A 29 55.69 -12.09 -32.46
N ALA A 30 55.98 -13.17 -33.16
CA ALA A 30 56.97 -13.20 -34.28
C ALA A 30 56.44 -12.69 -35.63
N GLN A 31 55.12 -12.31 -35.72
CA GLN A 31 54.43 -11.93 -36.95
C GLN A 31 53.39 -10.80 -36.81
N MET A 32 53.48 -9.92 -35.84
CA MET A 32 52.56 -8.76 -35.79
C MET A 32 53.09 -7.68 -36.77
N SER A 33 52.34 -7.44 -37.83
CA SER A 33 52.58 -6.36 -38.80
C SER A 33 51.93 -5.03 -38.36
N GLU A 34 51.08 -5.04 -37.37
CA GLU A 34 50.34 -3.86 -36.87
C GLU A 34 51.11 -3.15 -35.76
N PRO A 35 51.18 -1.81 -35.76
CA PRO A 35 51.81 -1.05 -34.73
C PRO A 35 51.04 -1.12 -33.40
N PHE A 36 51.78 -1.17 -32.29
CA PHE A 36 51.20 -1.16 -30.94
C PHE A 36 52.01 -0.35 -29.94
N ILE A 37 51.48 -0.08 -28.76
CA ILE A 37 52.16 0.68 -27.70
C ILE A 37 53.09 -0.26 -26.94
N TYR A 38 54.34 0.17 -26.75
CA TYR A 38 55.35 -0.54 -25.95
C TYR A 38 56.18 0.43 -25.14
N THR A 39 56.90 -0.04 -24.11
CA THR A 39 57.69 0.79 -23.22
C THR A 39 59.12 0.25 -23.08
N ARG A 40 60.06 1.19 -22.83
CA ARG A 40 61.44 0.89 -22.46
C ARG A 40 61.75 1.56 -21.14
N LEU A 41 62.30 0.80 -20.20
CA LEU A 41 62.72 1.32 -18.89
C LEU A 41 64.26 1.48 -18.88
N ASP A 42 64.74 2.71 -18.71
CA ASP A 42 66.10 3.00 -18.30
C ASP A 42 66.18 2.92 -16.75
N LYS A 43 66.90 1.91 -16.26
CA LYS A 43 67.03 1.63 -14.82
C LYS A 43 67.99 2.58 -14.11
N GLU A 44 68.90 3.24 -14.86
CA GLU A 44 69.85 4.20 -14.26
C GLU A 44 69.16 5.52 -13.95
N THR A 45 68.35 6.03 -14.88
CA THR A 45 67.61 7.27 -14.75
C THR A 45 66.27 7.05 -14.14
N GLN A 46 65.74 5.81 -14.02
CA GLN A 46 64.39 5.45 -13.66
C GLN A 46 63.34 6.08 -14.59
N THR A 47 63.67 6.17 -15.89
CA THR A 47 62.84 6.75 -16.94
C THR A 47 62.16 5.67 -17.75
N LEU A 48 60.82 5.74 -17.85
CA LEU A 48 60.02 4.89 -18.70
C LEU A 48 59.66 5.66 -19.98
N THR A 49 60.14 5.22 -21.14
CA THR A 49 59.71 5.82 -22.41
C THR A 49 58.62 4.98 -23.08
N VAL A 50 57.55 5.62 -23.48
CA VAL A 50 56.37 5.02 -24.17
C VAL A 50 56.54 5.26 -25.67
N TYR A 51 56.43 4.24 -26.47
CA TYR A 51 56.53 4.24 -27.96
C TYR A 51 55.30 3.64 -28.59
N TYR A 52 55.02 4.02 -29.84
CA TYR A 52 54.01 3.37 -30.69
C TYR A 52 54.63 2.96 -32.01
N GLY A 53 54.48 1.73 -32.47
CA GLY A 53 55.00 1.24 -33.74
C GLY A 53 55.30 -0.25 -33.72
N THR A 54 56.06 -0.66 -34.75
CA THR A 54 56.48 -2.06 -34.98
C THR A 54 57.92 -2.34 -34.54
N ASN A 55 58.69 -1.31 -34.10
CA ASN A 55 60.17 -1.38 -33.83
C ASN A 55 60.46 -1.84 -32.39
N TYR A 56 59.70 -2.71 -31.83
CA TYR A 56 59.92 -3.23 -30.49
C TYR A 56 61.01 -4.28 -30.44
N LYS A 57 61.70 -4.41 -29.28
CA LYS A 57 62.68 -5.45 -29.00
C LYS A 57 62.13 -6.45 -27.99
N LYS A 58 62.71 -7.69 -27.99
CA LYS A 58 62.33 -8.72 -27.03
C LYS A 58 62.45 -8.29 -25.54
N SER A 59 63.32 -7.30 -25.29
CA SER A 59 63.54 -6.66 -23.98
C SER A 59 62.50 -5.59 -23.63
N ASP A 60 61.70 -5.13 -24.58
CA ASP A 60 60.72 -4.07 -24.36
C ASP A 60 59.49 -4.62 -23.62
N ASN A 61 58.93 -3.84 -22.72
CA ASN A 61 57.65 -4.17 -22.08
C ASN A 61 56.54 -3.84 -23.06
N LEU A 62 55.83 -4.85 -23.51
CA LEU A 62 54.77 -4.69 -24.51
C LEU A 62 53.45 -4.40 -23.83
N PHE A 63 52.66 -3.52 -24.42
CA PHE A 63 51.28 -3.30 -24.08
C PHE A 63 50.41 -4.35 -24.79
N SER A 64 49.59 -5.09 -24.06
CA SER A 64 48.70 -6.09 -24.68
C SER A 64 47.45 -5.41 -25.24
N PRO A 65 47.23 -5.41 -26.55
CA PRO A 65 46.03 -4.82 -27.14
C PRO A 65 44.73 -5.60 -26.82
N LEU A 66 44.85 -6.82 -26.26
CA LEU A 66 43.73 -7.72 -26.00
C LEU A 66 43.22 -7.62 -24.55
N SER A 67 44.01 -7.12 -23.59
CA SER A 67 43.61 -7.08 -22.15
C SER A 67 43.43 -5.67 -21.60
N GLY A 68 43.82 -4.62 -22.34
CA GLY A 68 43.70 -3.25 -21.84
C GLY A 68 44.67 -2.91 -20.70
N GLU A 69 45.41 -3.87 -20.14
CA GLU A 69 46.31 -3.66 -19.00
C GLU A 69 47.78 -3.68 -19.39
N PRO A 70 48.57 -2.63 -19.08
CA PRO A 70 50.00 -2.60 -19.40
C PRO A 70 50.76 -3.63 -18.56
N LEU A 71 51.69 -4.39 -19.19
CA LEU A 71 52.49 -5.42 -18.54
C LEU A 71 53.39 -4.88 -17.43
N TRP A 72 53.86 -3.62 -17.53
CA TRP A 72 54.69 -2.98 -16.47
C TRP A 72 53.93 -2.80 -15.14
N ARG A 73 52.62 -2.85 -15.15
CA ARG A 73 51.78 -2.76 -13.94
C ARG A 73 52.12 -3.82 -12.89
N THR A 74 52.64 -4.98 -13.30
CA THR A 74 52.88 -6.13 -12.41
C THR A 74 54.31 -6.17 -11.87
N THR A 75 55.23 -5.27 -12.28
CA THR A 75 56.64 -5.29 -11.91
C THR A 75 56.91 -4.49 -10.62
N ALA A 76 57.80 -4.95 -9.76
CA ALA A 76 58.25 -4.20 -8.58
C ALA A 76 59.02 -2.88 -8.96
N GLU A 77 59.48 -2.74 -10.18
CA GLU A 77 60.20 -1.57 -10.69
C GLU A 77 59.28 -0.34 -10.85
N ARG A 78 57.96 -0.52 -11.09
CA ARG A 78 57.02 0.60 -11.25
C ARG A 78 57.06 1.64 -10.12
N LYS A 79 57.30 1.19 -8.89
CA LYS A 79 57.40 2.07 -7.71
C LYS A 79 58.62 2.97 -7.69
N LYS A 80 59.62 2.69 -8.56
CA LYS A 80 60.89 3.43 -8.67
C LYS A 80 60.92 4.39 -9.84
N ILE A 81 60.01 4.27 -10.82
CA ILE A 81 59.95 5.11 -12.00
C ILE A 81 59.72 6.55 -11.58
N LYS A 82 60.64 7.44 -12.00
CA LYS A 82 60.57 8.86 -11.67
C LYS A 82 60.03 9.70 -12.80
N THR A 83 60.33 9.31 -14.04
CA THR A 83 59.93 10.04 -15.23
C THR A 83 59.28 9.11 -16.22
N VAL A 84 58.22 9.57 -16.84
CA VAL A 84 57.60 8.95 -18.02
C VAL A 84 57.76 9.91 -19.20
N VAL A 85 58.19 9.42 -20.34
CA VAL A 85 58.37 10.21 -21.57
C VAL A 85 57.54 9.57 -22.68
N PHE A 86 56.68 10.33 -23.32
CA PHE A 86 55.96 9.88 -24.52
C PHE A 86 56.79 10.24 -25.74
N ASP A 87 57.25 9.26 -26.51
CA ASP A 87 57.92 9.43 -27.79
C ASP A 87 56.96 10.02 -28.84
N GLU A 88 57.51 10.77 -29.80
CA GLU A 88 56.70 11.41 -30.85
C GLU A 88 55.82 10.42 -31.63
N SER A 89 56.24 9.15 -31.74
CA SER A 89 55.44 8.08 -32.35
C SER A 89 54.07 7.87 -31.70
N CYS A 90 53.91 8.24 -30.44
CA CYS A 90 52.65 8.13 -29.71
C CYS A 90 51.54 9.03 -30.26
N LYS A 91 51.84 10.04 -31.09
CA LYS A 91 50.84 10.88 -31.75
C LYS A 91 49.86 10.08 -32.64
N ASP A 92 50.34 8.93 -33.17
CA ASP A 92 49.54 8.06 -34.02
C ASP A 92 48.82 6.95 -33.24
N ALA A 93 49.14 6.77 -31.97
CA ALA A 93 48.49 5.80 -31.11
C ALA A 93 47.05 6.20 -30.84
N ARG A 94 46.13 5.23 -30.79
CA ARG A 94 44.68 5.40 -30.44
C ARG A 94 44.32 4.31 -29.45
N PRO A 95 44.80 4.36 -28.23
CA PRO A 95 44.41 3.38 -27.20
C PRO A 95 42.92 3.47 -26.94
N LYS A 96 42.31 2.34 -26.67
CA LYS A 96 40.90 2.26 -26.21
C LYS A 96 40.80 2.26 -24.70
N ASP A 97 41.84 1.84 -24.02
CA ASP A 97 41.91 1.69 -22.59
C ASP A 97 43.23 2.26 -22.06
N CYS A 98 43.14 3.22 -21.16
CA CYS A 98 44.26 3.79 -20.40
C CYS A 98 44.19 3.44 -18.91
N GLY A 99 43.34 2.46 -18.55
CA GLY A 99 43.15 2.06 -17.16
C GLY A 99 44.42 1.57 -16.50
N ALA A 100 44.70 2.09 -15.31
CA ALA A 100 45.86 1.73 -14.48
C ALA A 100 47.23 1.90 -15.15
N TRP A 101 47.37 2.73 -16.19
CA TRP A 101 48.65 2.90 -16.90
C TRP A 101 49.79 3.29 -15.95
N PHE A 102 49.61 4.21 -15.00
CA PHE A 102 50.60 4.68 -14.05
C PHE A 102 50.24 4.28 -12.60
N TRP A 103 49.40 3.30 -12.42
CA TRP A 103 48.95 2.82 -11.11
C TRP A 103 50.13 2.37 -10.23
N PHE A 104 50.24 2.95 -9.02
CA PHE A 104 51.36 2.73 -8.08
C PHE A 104 52.75 3.17 -8.59
N PHE A 105 52.85 4.17 -9.46
CA PHE A 105 54.10 4.81 -9.77
C PHE A 105 54.46 5.79 -8.65
N GLU A 106 54.77 5.25 -7.47
CA GLU A 106 54.93 6.03 -6.21
C GLU A 106 56.06 7.08 -6.30
N ALA A 107 57.11 6.85 -7.06
CA ALA A 107 58.22 7.78 -7.25
C ALA A 107 58.08 8.73 -8.46
N LEU A 108 56.93 8.63 -9.22
CA LEU A 108 56.72 9.45 -10.42
C LEU A 108 56.60 10.92 -10.07
N THR A 109 57.51 11.75 -10.65
CA THR A 109 57.49 13.20 -10.48
C THR A 109 57.19 13.95 -11.75
N THR A 110 57.50 13.37 -12.91
CA THR A 110 57.47 14.06 -14.21
C THR A 110 56.86 13.16 -15.30
N ILE A 111 55.99 13.72 -16.11
CA ILE A 111 55.50 13.11 -17.35
C ILE A 111 55.76 14.10 -18.46
N GLU A 112 56.65 13.74 -19.39
CA GLU A 112 57.04 14.56 -20.54
C GLU A 112 56.24 14.17 -21.78
N HIS A 113 55.80 15.16 -22.55
CA HIS A 113 55.09 14.97 -23.81
C HIS A 113 53.78 14.16 -23.69
N LEU A 114 53.05 14.31 -22.57
CA LEU A 114 51.74 13.64 -22.36
C LEU A 114 50.73 14.06 -23.44
N ASP A 115 50.90 15.24 -24.04
CA ASP A 115 50.14 15.76 -25.16
C ASP A 115 50.28 14.93 -26.46
N TYR A 116 51.29 14.05 -26.56
CA TYR A 116 51.41 13.09 -27.67
C TYR A 116 50.45 11.91 -27.53
N LEU A 117 49.92 11.67 -26.35
CA LEU A 117 48.93 10.61 -26.14
C LEU A 117 47.55 11.04 -26.65
N ASN A 118 47.12 10.45 -27.77
CA ASN A 118 45.78 10.71 -28.29
C ASN A 118 44.70 9.85 -27.60
N THR A 119 43.88 10.47 -26.77
CA THR A 119 42.86 9.79 -25.98
C THR A 119 41.48 9.75 -26.64
N SER A 120 41.33 10.14 -27.93
CA SER A 120 40.03 10.26 -28.61
C SER A 120 39.21 8.95 -28.73
N GLU A 121 39.88 7.79 -28.60
CA GLU A 121 39.23 6.46 -28.64
C GLU A 121 39.17 5.78 -27.26
N VAL A 122 39.63 6.44 -26.19
CA VAL A 122 39.67 5.85 -24.85
C VAL A 122 38.26 5.82 -24.25
N ASP A 123 37.89 4.65 -23.80
CA ASP A 123 36.62 4.44 -23.09
C ASP A 123 36.80 4.08 -21.59
N ASP A 124 38.04 3.80 -21.13
CA ASP A 124 38.35 3.48 -19.74
C ASP A 124 39.65 4.20 -19.26
N MET A 125 39.53 4.99 -18.18
CA MET A 125 40.62 5.68 -17.51
C MET A 125 40.74 5.35 -16.02
N ARG A 126 40.08 4.25 -15.57
CA ARG A 126 40.11 3.83 -14.16
C ARG A 126 41.56 3.70 -13.65
N LEU A 127 41.79 4.16 -12.40
CA LEU A 127 43.08 4.01 -11.72
C LEU A 127 44.29 4.58 -12.49
N MET A 128 44.11 5.39 -13.54
CA MET A 128 45.23 5.78 -14.46
C MET A 128 46.41 6.37 -13.73
N PHE A 129 46.21 7.26 -12.75
CA PHE A 129 47.24 7.90 -11.94
C PHE A 129 47.10 7.56 -10.44
N SER A 130 46.38 6.50 -10.11
CA SER A 130 46.14 6.12 -8.72
C SER A 130 47.46 5.74 -8.05
N SER A 131 47.67 6.29 -6.83
CA SER A 131 48.84 6.10 -5.99
C SER A 131 50.14 6.61 -6.63
N CYS A 132 50.07 7.65 -7.49
CA CYS A 132 51.26 8.42 -7.94
C CYS A 132 51.63 9.44 -6.85
N THR A 133 52.16 8.95 -5.73
CA THR A 133 52.31 9.74 -4.50
C THR A 133 53.34 10.83 -4.54
N SER A 134 54.29 10.83 -5.52
CA SER A 134 55.28 11.87 -5.69
C SER A 134 54.95 12.90 -6.78
N LEU A 135 53.84 12.71 -7.52
CA LEU A 135 53.41 13.62 -8.59
C LEU A 135 52.81 14.90 -7.98
N GLU A 136 53.42 16.07 -8.27
CA GLU A 136 53.01 17.35 -7.71
C GLU A 136 52.07 18.13 -8.66
N THR A 137 52.26 18.04 -9.95
CA THR A 137 51.50 18.74 -10.98
C THR A 137 51.21 17.82 -12.16
N LEU A 138 50.08 18.01 -12.80
CA LEU A 138 49.68 17.20 -13.96
C LEU A 138 48.91 18.08 -14.96
N ASP A 139 49.34 18.05 -16.24
CA ASP A 139 48.64 18.75 -17.33
C ASP A 139 47.91 17.72 -18.24
N LEU A 140 46.60 17.69 -18.19
CA LEU A 140 45.74 16.85 -19.03
C LEU A 140 44.92 17.68 -20.03
N SER A 141 45.29 18.94 -20.27
CA SER A 141 44.51 19.85 -21.14
C SER A 141 44.37 19.35 -22.60
N SER A 142 45.22 18.42 -23.02
CA SER A 142 45.17 17.75 -24.34
C SER A 142 44.23 16.54 -24.39
N PHE A 143 43.72 16.05 -23.27
CA PHE A 143 42.92 14.84 -23.23
C PHE A 143 41.52 15.06 -23.85
N ASN A 144 41.16 14.15 -24.74
CA ASN A 144 39.79 14.00 -25.19
C ASN A 144 39.10 12.88 -24.37
N THR A 145 38.08 13.22 -23.61
CA THR A 145 37.37 12.32 -22.72
C THR A 145 35.94 12.01 -23.18
N GLU A 146 35.54 12.41 -24.39
CA GLU A 146 34.19 12.31 -24.91
C GLU A 146 33.64 10.87 -24.90
N LYS A 147 34.51 9.88 -25.15
CA LYS A 147 34.11 8.44 -25.18
C LYS A 147 34.31 7.72 -23.87
N VAL A 148 34.97 8.36 -22.90
CA VAL A 148 35.28 7.73 -21.61
C VAL A 148 34.01 7.38 -20.83
N LYS A 149 33.91 6.13 -20.40
CA LYS A 149 32.76 5.58 -19.63
C LYS A 149 33.09 5.43 -18.15
N CYS A 150 34.35 5.19 -17.80
CA CYS A 150 34.80 4.92 -16.44
C CYS A 150 36.04 5.75 -16.07
N MET A 151 35.90 6.51 -14.95
CA MET A 151 36.99 7.26 -14.34
C MET A 151 37.20 6.85 -12.88
N TYR A 152 36.76 5.64 -12.51
CA TYR A 152 36.90 5.08 -11.17
C TYR A 152 38.33 5.22 -10.64
N ALA A 153 38.48 5.88 -9.47
CA ALA A 153 39.73 6.02 -8.73
C ALA A 153 40.91 6.56 -9.60
N MET A 154 40.61 7.39 -10.63
CA MET A 154 41.61 7.81 -11.61
C MET A 154 42.87 8.47 -10.96
N PHE A 155 42.67 9.24 -9.87
CA PHE A 155 43.73 9.93 -9.13
C PHE A 155 43.83 9.49 -7.67
N ASP A 156 43.12 8.38 -7.28
CA ASP A 156 43.07 7.90 -5.91
C ASP A 156 44.45 7.74 -5.29
N GLY A 157 44.71 8.39 -4.15
CA GLY A 157 45.97 8.32 -3.42
C GLY A 157 47.14 9.10 -4.08
N ALA A 158 46.88 10.00 -5.02
CA ALA A 158 47.89 10.93 -5.54
C ALA A 158 48.15 12.06 -4.51
N THR A 159 48.76 11.69 -3.38
CA THR A 159 48.79 12.48 -2.14
C THR A 159 49.53 13.82 -2.26
N ASN A 160 50.56 13.96 -3.13
CA ASN A 160 51.31 15.19 -3.32
C ASN A 160 50.79 16.05 -4.49
N LEU A 161 49.80 15.59 -5.26
CA LEU A 161 49.22 16.34 -6.37
C LEU A 161 48.58 17.65 -5.87
N ARG A 162 49.18 18.79 -6.23
CA ARG A 162 48.82 20.14 -5.78
C ARG A 162 47.92 20.85 -6.78
N SER A 163 48.18 20.63 -8.06
CA SER A 163 47.41 21.21 -9.15
C SER A 163 47.30 20.27 -10.33
N ILE A 164 46.13 20.33 -10.97
CA ILE A 164 45.84 19.58 -12.18
C ILE A 164 45.15 20.50 -13.17
N LYS A 165 45.64 20.51 -14.41
CA LYS A 165 44.96 21.18 -15.52
C LYS A 165 44.14 20.17 -16.29
N LEU A 166 42.82 20.40 -16.31
CA LEU A 166 41.85 19.59 -17.03
C LEU A 166 41.33 20.33 -18.28
N PRO A 167 40.96 19.65 -19.35
CA PRO A 167 40.22 20.29 -20.44
C PRO A 167 38.83 20.68 -19.96
N LYS A 168 38.26 21.72 -20.54
CA LYS A 168 36.87 22.10 -20.24
C LYS A 168 35.94 20.92 -20.55
N GLY A 169 35.03 20.59 -19.63
CA GLY A 169 34.12 19.45 -19.78
C GLY A 169 34.80 18.10 -19.66
N PHE A 170 35.83 17.99 -18.80
CA PHE A 170 36.64 16.78 -18.60
C PHE A 170 35.79 15.54 -18.32
N ILE A 171 34.70 15.67 -17.55
CA ILE A 171 33.75 14.59 -17.36
C ILE A 171 32.67 14.72 -18.45
N GLY A 172 32.78 13.84 -19.45
CA GLY A 172 31.86 13.82 -20.60
C GLY A 172 30.58 13.06 -20.30
N SER A 173 29.56 13.24 -21.15
CA SER A 173 28.25 12.58 -21.00
C SER A 173 28.29 11.05 -21.11
N SER A 174 29.38 10.46 -21.57
CA SER A 174 29.55 8.99 -21.63
C SER A 174 29.93 8.37 -20.28
N VAL A 175 30.41 9.17 -19.31
CA VAL A 175 30.90 8.68 -18.02
C VAL A 175 29.75 8.18 -17.14
N THR A 176 29.94 6.99 -16.58
CA THR A 176 28.94 6.35 -15.69
C THR A 176 29.43 6.10 -14.26
N ASP A 177 30.76 6.17 -14.04
CA ASP A 177 31.39 5.86 -12.74
C ASP A 177 32.48 6.86 -12.43
N LEU A 178 32.31 7.64 -11.34
CA LEU A 178 33.29 8.61 -10.80
C LEU A 178 33.73 8.25 -9.38
N ARG A 179 33.39 7.06 -8.90
CA ARG A 179 33.72 6.64 -7.54
C ARG A 179 35.21 6.77 -7.27
N SER A 180 35.53 7.39 -6.11
CA SER A 180 36.89 7.58 -5.60
C SER A 180 37.86 8.34 -6.56
N MET A 181 37.30 9.10 -7.54
CA MET A 181 38.14 9.68 -8.62
C MET A 181 39.32 10.52 -8.13
N PHE A 182 39.13 11.35 -7.10
CA PHE A 182 40.15 12.19 -6.46
C PHE A 182 40.37 11.79 -4.98
N LYS A 183 40.01 10.57 -4.60
CA LYS A 183 40.15 10.11 -3.23
C LYS A 183 41.58 10.24 -2.75
N ASP A 184 41.77 10.76 -1.52
CA ASP A 184 43.07 10.97 -0.87
C ASP A 184 44.05 11.80 -1.70
N CYS A 185 43.60 12.72 -2.55
CA CYS A 185 44.45 13.78 -3.14
C CYS A 185 44.68 14.87 -2.08
N THR A 186 45.45 14.54 -1.05
CA THR A 186 45.57 15.33 0.19
C THR A 186 46.20 16.70 0.03
N SER A 187 46.96 16.94 -1.05
CA SER A 187 47.67 18.22 -1.33
C SER A 187 46.94 19.07 -2.39
N LEU A 188 45.88 18.56 -3.03
CA LEU A 188 45.17 19.28 -4.08
C LEU A 188 44.43 20.49 -3.48
N THR A 189 44.75 21.70 -3.95
CA THR A 189 44.26 22.95 -3.35
C THR A 189 43.06 23.55 -4.07
N GLU A 190 42.98 23.32 -5.39
CA GLU A 190 41.88 23.78 -6.23
C GLU A 190 41.61 22.81 -7.35
N LEU A 191 40.35 22.73 -7.78
CA LEU A 191 39.93 21.88 -8.87
C LEU A 191 38.77 22.56 -9.62
N ASP A 192 38.92 22.74 -10.93
CA ASP A 192 37.89 23.25 -11.82
C ASP A 192 37.32 22.10 -12.66
N LEU A 193 36.06 21.78 -12.41
CA LEU A 193 35.26 20.81 -13.19
C LEU A 193 34.16 21.51 -13.98
N SER A 194 34.25 22.82 -14.18
CA SER A 194 33.23 23.58 -14.89
C SER A 194 32.98 23.04 -16.31
N GLY A 195 31.74 23.04 -16.74
CA GLY A 195 31.30 22.47 -18.02
C GLY A 195 31.38 20.95 -18.11
N SER A 196 31.73 20.25 -17.02
CA SER A 196 31.63 18.78 -16.96
C SER A 196 30.16 18.36 -16.86
N ASN A 197 29.86 17.22 -17.50
CA ASN A 197 28.49 16.68 -17.54
C ASN A 197 28.41 15.30 -16.87
N ALA A 198 27.85 15.25 -15.67
CA ALA A 198 27.67 14.01 -14.92
C ALA A 198 26.27 13.37 -15.11
N GLU A 199 25.56 13.74 -16.17
CA GLU A 199 24.16 13.35 -16.44
C GLU A 199 23.92 11.84 -16.42
N ASN A 200 24.88 11.02 -16.84
CA ASN A 200 24.79 9.56 -16.89
C ASN A 200 25.55 8.85 -15.77
N VAL A 201 26.16 9.60 -14.86
CA VAL A 201 26.93 9.03 -13.74
C VAL A 201 25.97 8.41 -12.73
N LYS A 202 26.28 7.19 -12.29
CA LYS A 202 25.51 6.42 -11.30
C LYS A 202 26.16 6.37 -9.93
N ASP A 203 27.48 6.38 -9.87
CA ASP A 203 28.25 6.29 -8.63
C ASP A 203 29.24 7.44 -8.50
N MET A 204 29.09 8.25 -7.43
CA MET A 204 29.97 9.34 -7.02
C MET A 204 30.54 9.12 -5.61
N GLY A 205 30.40 7.90 -5.08
CA GLY A 205 30.89 7.58 -3.74
C GLY A 205 32.39 7.90 -3.60
N GLU A 206 32.77 8.55 -2.50
CA GLU A 206 34.16 8.88 -2.15
C GLU A 206 34.90 9.75 -3.19
N MET A 207 34.18 10.42 -4.12
CA MET A 207 34.83 11.12 -5.25
C MET A 207 35.93 12.10 -4.79
N PHE A 208 35.71 12.83 -3.70
CA PHE A 208 36.66 13.78 -3.12
C PHE A 208 37.07 13.41 -1.68
N TYR A 209 36.85 12.14 -1.28
CA TYR A 209 37.21 11.69 0.07
C TYR A 209 38.66 11.99 0.39
N GLY A 210 38.91 12.65 1.53
CA GLY A 210 40.29 12.91 2.01
C GLY A 210 41.05 14.02 1.27
N CYS A 211 40.39 14.84 0.42
CA CYS A 211 41.01 16.02 -0.21
C CYS A 211 41.17 17.15 0.81
N ARG A 212 42.12 16.99 1.75
CA ARG A 212 42.26 17.82 2.95
C ARG A 212 42.71 19.25 2.69
N ALA A 213 43.41 19.49 1.57
CA ALA A 213 43.90 20.83 1.18
C ALA A 213 42.94 21.55 0.21
N LEU A 214 41.90 20.87 -0.28
CA LEU A 214 40.99 21.40 -1.28
C LEU A 214 40.16 22.54 -0.69
N SER A 215 40.43 23.76 -1.16
CA SER A 215 39.77 24.98 -0.67
C SER A 215 38.86 25.62 -1.72
N LYS A 216 39.05 25.26 -3.01
CA LYS A 216 38.25 25.73 -4.13
C LYS A 216 37.84 24.55 -5.01
N LEU A 217 36.56 24.36 -5.19
CA LEU A 217 36.00 23.33 -6.04
C LEU A 217 34.82 23.94 -6.83
N ASP A 218 34.96 23.94 -8.17
CA ASP A 218 33.91 24.39 -9.08
C ASP A 218 33.15 23.18 -9.64
N LEU A 219 31.86 23.08 -9.31
CA LEU A 219 30.90 22.06 -9.77
C LEU A 219 29.74 22.71 -10.51
N THR A 220 29.91 23.94 -11.02
CA THR A 220 28.88 24.61 -11.80
C THR A 220 28.48 23.77 -13.00
N ASP A 221 27.19 23.63 -13.27
CA ASP A 221 26.64 22.77 -14.34
C ASP A 221 26.79 21.24 -14.13
N PHE A 222 27.21 20.78 -12.94
CA PHE A 222 27.45 19.36 -12.64
C PHE A 222 26.13 18.60 -12.42
N LYS A 223 25.50 18.16 -13.49
CA LYS A 223 24.20 17.49 -13.47
C LYS A 223 24.31 16.08 -12.91
N THR A 224 23.52 15.72 -11.88
CA THR A 224 23.62 14.44 -11.16
C THR A 224 22.36 13.58 -11.22
N GLY A 225 21.47 13.78 -12.21
CA GLY A 225 20.14 13.20 -12.27
C GLY A 225 20.06 11.66 -12.29
N GLN A 226 21.13 10.94 -12.61
CA GLN A 226 21.17 9.47 -12.58
C GLN A 226 21.95 8.90 -11.40
N VAL A 227 22.48 9.75 -10.52
CA VAL A 227 23.31 9.30 -9.39
C VAL A 227 22.46 8.58 -8.34
N THR A 228 22.91 7.40 -7.95
CA THR A 228 22.26 6.56 -6.93
C THR A 228 22.98 6.55 -5.59
N THR A 229 24.28 6.89 -5.55
CA THR A 229 25.09 6.97 -4.32
C THR A 229 26.03 8.16 -4.32
N MET A 230 26.05 8.89 -3.20
CA MET A 230 26.96 9.99 -2.89
C MET A 230 27.68 9.74 -1.55
N GLU A 231 27.84 8.46 -1.20
CA GLU A 231 28.47 8.04 0.06
C GLU A 231 29.86 8.62 0.20
N ASN A 232 30.13 9.34 1.31
CA ASN A 232 31.43 9.94 1.66
C ASN A 232 32.02 10.87 0.57
N MET A 233 31.17 11.45 -0.31
CA MET A 233 31.65 12.18 -1.50
C MET A 233 32.65 13.29 -1.16
N PHE A 234 32.41 14.09 -0.12
CA PHE A 234 33.26 15.18 0.36
C PHE A 234 33.88 14.89 1.75
N CYS A 235 33.84 13.62 2.18
CA CYS A 235 34.35 13.26 3.51
C CYS A 235 35.80 13.66 3.69
N ILE A 236 36.09 14.36 4.81
CA ILE A 236 37.44 14.86 5.16
C ILE A 236 38.00 15.96 4.19
N CYS A 237 37.15 16.72 3.52
CA CYS A 237 37.53 17.96 2.83
C CYS A 237 37.65 19.09 3.86
N SER A 238 38.65 19.01 4.72
CA SER A 238 38.70 19.81 5.98
C SER A 238 39.01 21.30 5.78
N THR A 239 39.49 21.72 4.61
CA THR A 239 39.79 23.13 4.31
C THR A 239 38.75 23.83 3.47
N LEU A 240 37.74 23.08 3.01
CA LEU A 240 36.65 23.63 2.17
C LEU A 240 35.76 24.54 3.03
N GLU A 241 35.75 25.86 2.74
CA GLU A 241 34.99 26.86 3.50
C GLU A 241 33.57 27.05 2.94
N THR A 242 33.41 26.93 1.63
CA THR A 242 32.14 27.03 0.90
C THR A 242 32.08 25.97 -0.18
N LEU A 243 30.90 25.51 -0.52
CA LEU A 243 30.67 24.54 -1.59
C LEU A 243 29.34 24.84 -2.25
N ASP A 244 29.36 25.05 -3.57
CA ASP A 244 28.14 25.16 -4.37
C ASP A 244 27.76 23.82 -4.96
N VAL A 245 26.60 23.30 -4.55
CA VAL A 245 25.97 22.07 -5.04
C VAL A 245 24.55 22.34 -5.56
N SER A 246 24.27 23.59 -5.95
CA SER A 246 22.95 24.01 -6.43
C SER A 246 22.53 23.32 -7.74
N SER A 247 23.53 22.86 -8.53
CA SER A 247 23.30 22.08 -9.76
C SER A 247 22.94 20.61 -9.54
N PHE A 248 23.04 20.10 -8.29
CA PHE A 248 22.81 18.70 -8.00
C PHE A 248 21.33 18.35 -8.04
N ASN A 249 20.99 17.32 -8.81
CA ASN A 249 19.71 16.62 -8.72
C ASN A 249 19.91 15.30 -7.98
N THR A 250 19.31 15.15 -6.80
CA THR A 250 19.49 13.98 -5.94
C THR A 250 18.28 13.05 -5.92
N GLU A 251 17.35 13.21 -6.85
CA GLU A 251 16.09 12.47 -6.95
C GLU A 251 16.27 10.93 -6.90
N ASN A 252 17.34 10.40 -7.50
CA ASN A 252 17.62 8.97 -7.55
C ASN A 252 18.60 8.48 -6.47
N VAL A 253 19.10 9.37 -5.61
CA VAL A 253 20.09 9.02 -4.57
C VAL A 253 19.42 8.21 -3.44
N THR A 254 20.03 7.08 -3.10
CA THR A 254 19.56 6.17 -2.05
C THR A 254 20.42 6.20 -0.77
N THR A 255 21.65 6.67 -0.84
CA THR A 255 22.56 6.84 0.30
C THR A 255 23.35 8.13 0.22
N MET A 256 23.39 8.86 1.34
CA MET A 256 24.22 10.05 1.57
C MET A 256 25.10 9.87 2.83
N LEU A 257 25.43 8.60 3.17
CA LEU A 257 26.27 8.27 4.32
C LEU A 257 27.56 9.09 4.28
N GLY A 258 27.82 9.87 5.35
CA GLY A 258 29.07 10.62 5.53
C GLY A 258 29.38 11.64 4.45
N MET A 259 28.41 12.09 3.64
CA MET A 259 28.65 12.91 2.43
C MET A 259 29.55 14.13 2.71
N PHE A 260 29.35 14.83 3.83
CA PHE A 260 30.12 16.00 4.26
C PHE A 260 30.87 15.76 5.57
N ASN A 261 31.10 14.48 5.96
CA ASN A 261 31.75 14.15 7.22
C ASN A 261 33.14 14.81 7.31
N ASN A 262 33.38 15.49 8.44
CA ASN A 262 34.65 16.18 8.73
C ASN A 262 35.04 17.28 7.72
N CYS A 263 34.04 17.95 7.09
CA CYS A 263 34.26 19.22 6.40
C CYS A 263 34.36 20.34 7.44
N SER A 264 35.43 20.32 8.22
CA SER A 264 35.56 21.08 9.47
C SER A 264 35.64 22.60 9.29
N SER A 265 36.01 23.10 8.12
CA SER A 265 36.06 24.54 7.77
C SER A 265 34.78 25.06 7.13
N LEU A 266 33.84 24.19 6.76
CA LEU A 266 32.63 24.57 6.05
C LEU A 266 31.76 25.46 6.95
N ARG A 267 31.49 26.72 6.50
CA ARG A 267 30.80 27.76 7.29
C ARG A 267 29.31 27.83 6.94
N SER A 268 28.96 27.60 5.70
CA SER A 268 27.63 27.55 5.18
C SER A 268 27.51 26.49 4.08
N LEU A 269 26.32 25.91 3.91
CA LEU A 269 26.04 24.96 2.87
C LEU A 269 24.58 25.12 2.47
N ASP A 270 24.33 25.47 1.22
CA ASP A 270 23.02 25.58 0.64
C ASP A 270 22.67 24.31 -0.16
N LEU A 271 21.51 23.72 0.11
CA LEU A 271 21.08 22.44 -0.46
C LEU A 271 19.70 22.55 -1.17
N PRO A 272 19.47 23.57 -2.03
CA PRO A 272 18.13 23.85 -2.56
C PRO A 272 17.59 22.77 -3.51
N GLY A 273 18.47 21.99 -4.15
CA GLY A 273 18.12 20.92 -5.10
C GLY A 273 18.08 19.52 -4.50
N PHE A 274 18.28 19.38 -3.18
CA PHE A 274 18.38 18.07 -2.54
C PHE A 274 17.01 17.44 -2.33
N ASN A 275 16.60 16.60 -3.26
CA ASN A 275 15.46 15.71 -3.10
C ASN A 275 15.91 14.41 -2.42
N THR A 276 15.55 14.23 -1.16
CA THR A 276 15.96 13.07 -0.35
C THR A 276 14.88 11.99 -0.22
N ALA A 277 13.81 12.07 -1.01
CA ALA A 277 12.66 11.15 -0.91
C ALA A 277 13.00 9.66 -1.11
N ASN A 278 14.12 9.35 -1.77
CA ASN A 278 14.59 7.99 -1.99
C ASN A 278 15.74 7.57 -1.07
N VAL A 279 16.25 8.49 -0.24
CA VAL A 279 17.39 8.22 0.66
C VAL A 279 16.94 7.36 1.83
N THR A 280 17.72 6.31 2.12
CA THR A 280 17.48 5.39 3.25
C THR A 280 18.58 5.47 4.32
N GLN A 281 19.71 6.11 4.03
CA GLN A 281 20.90 6.18 4.89
C GLN A 281 21.48 7.59 4.86
N MET A 282 21.55 8.25 6.03
CA MET A 282 22.11 9.59 6.24
C MET A 282 23.06 9.66 7.43
N SER A 283 23.54 8.50 7.94
CA SER A 283 24.45 8.49 9.09
C SER A 283 25.70 9.30 8.79
N SER A 284 26.16 10.05 9.79
CA SER A 284 27.40 10.86 9.74
C SER A 284 27.41 11.93 8.64
N MET A 285 26.26 12.30 8.05
CA MET A 285 26.25 13.18 6.86
C MET A 285 26.96 14.52 7.08
N PHE A 286 26.80 15.12 8.25
CA PHE A 286 27.47 16.38 8.66
C PHE A 286 28.35 16.20 9.90
N GLU A 287 28.77 14.97 10.21
CA GLU A 287 29.63 14.70 11.38
C GLU A 287 30.89 15.53 11.32
N LYS A 288 31.23 16.21 12.42
CA LYS A 288 32.40 17.09 12.57
C LYS A 288 32.50 18.27 11.57
N CYS A 289 31.36 18.74 11.03
CA CYS A 289 31.28 20.04 10.37
C CYS A 289 31.34 21.15 11.43
N SER A 290 32.53 21.28 12.07
CA SER A 290 32.69 22.07 13.29
C SER A 290 32.54 23.59 13.11
N SER A 291 32.68 24.12 11.88
CA SER A 291 32.51 25.55 11.57
C SER A 291 31.08 25.95 11.16
N LEU A 292 30.20 24.98 10.90
CA LEU A 292 28.81 25.23 10.55
C LEU A 292 28.06 25.89 11.71
N ARG A 293 27.38 27.02 11.43
CA ARG A 293 26.55 27.74 12.43
C ARG A 293 25.06 27.47 12.29
N SER A 294 24.61 27.33 11.06
CA SER A 294 23.24 26.97 10.71
C SER A 294 23.23 26.10 9.46
N LEU A 295 22.13 25.40 9.23
CA LEU A 295 21.95 24.54 8.06
C LEU A 295 20.46 24.53 7.69
N ASP A 296 20.14 24.86 6.44
CA ASP A 296 18.79 24.74 5.92
C ASP A 296 18.57 23.33 5.34
N LEU A 297 17.69 22.58 6.01
CA LEU A 297 17.28 21.23 5.62
C LEU A 297 15.80 21.17 5.23
N SER A 298 15.17 22.31 4.94
CA SER A 298 13.75 22.40 4.65
C SER A 298 13.30 21.57 3.43
N SER A 299 14.21 21.30 2.49
CA SER A 299 13.99 20.45 1.31
C SER A 299 14.05 18.94 1.62
N PHE A 300 14.52 18.53 2.82
CA PHE A 300 14.76 17.13 3.14
C PHE A 300 13.44 16.38 3.41
N ASN A 301 13.24 15.28 2.70
CA ASN A 301 12.22 14.29 2.99
C ASN A 301 12.91 13.04 3.57
N THR A 302 12.75 12.81 4.87
CA THR A 302 13.44 11.73 5.57
C THR A 302 12.56 10.50 5.84
N ARG A 303 11.36 10.43 5.24
CA ARG A 303 10.38 9.36 5.48
C ARG A 303 10.91 7.94 5.28
N LYS A 304 11.86 7.74 4.35
CA LYS A 304 12.47 6.43 4.09
C LYS A 304 13.75 6.19 4.89
N VAL A 305 14.26 7.21 5.59
CA VAL A 305 15.54 7.11 6.29
C VAL A 305 15.39 6.31 7.59
N ALA A 306 16.15 5.21 7.67
CA ALA A 306 16.15 4.35 8.86
C ALA A 306 17.34 4.63 9.80
N TYR A 307 18.40 5.25 9.29
CA TYR A 307 19.65 5.43 10.03
C TYR A 307 20.16 6.86 9.88
N MET A 308 20.26 7.57 11.02
CA MET A 308 20.76 8.95 11.15
C MET A 308 21.82 9.07 12.26
N GLN A 309 22.51 7.95 12.60
CA GLN A 309 23.54 7.98 13.65
C GLN A 309 24.60 9.01 13.31
N ASN A 310 25.05 9.75 14.33
CA ASN A 310 26.11 10.75 14.26
C ASN A 310 25.88 11.87 13.23
N MET A 311 24.64 12.10 12.77
CA MET A 311 24.39 13.01 11.62
C MET A 311 24.96 14.40 11.84
N PHE A 312 24.90 14.95 13.07
CA PHE A 312 25.43 16.26 13.44
C PHE A 312 26.49 16.17 14.54
N GLN A 313 27.03 14.95 14.81
CA GLN A 313 28.06 14.77 15.84
C GLN A 313 29.23 15.72 15.64
N GLY A 314 29.62 16.46 16.69
CA GLY A 314 30.78 17.34 16.64
C GLY A 314 30.60 18.62 15.82
N CYS A 315 29.37 19.01 15.47
CA CYS A 315 29.04 20.33 14.92
C CYS A 315 29.12 21.37 16.04
N THR A 316 30.32 21.66 16.53
CA THR A 316 30.55 22.40 17.77
C THR A 316 30.13 23.87 17.71
N ASN A 317 30.03 24.48 16.53
CA ASN A 317 29.57 25.84 16.35
C ASN A 317 28.10 25.96 15.88
N LEU A 318 27.36 24.85 15.78
CA LEU A 318 25.96 24.87 15.39
C LEU A 318 25.12 25.58 16.48
N GLU A 319 24.56 26.74 16.12
CA GLU A 319 23.78 27.59 17.02
C GLU A 319 22.28 27.28 16.94
N SER A 320 21.79 26.93 15.74
CA SER A 320 20.39 26.56 15.49
C SER A 320 20.28 25.60 14.30
N ILE A 321 19.21 24.81 14.29
CA ILE A 321 18.89 23.91 13.18
C ILE A 321 17.37 23.77 13.06
N ASP A 322 16.83 23.89 11.85
CA ASP A 322 15.43 23.61 11.55
C ASP A 322 15.27 22.17 11.04
N LEU A 323 14.64 21.32 11.88
CA LEU A 323 14.35 19.92 11.59
C LEU A 323 12.85 19.69 11.32
N SER A 324 12.07 20.75 11.10
CA SER A 324 10.61 20.65 10.89
C SER A 324 10.21 19.85 9.65
N SER A 325 11.14 19.70 8.68
CA SER A 325 10.97 18.85 7.49
C SER A 325 11.12 17.35 7.78
N PHE A 326 11.75 16.96 8.90
CA PHE A 326 12.09 15.57 9.19
C PHE A 326 10.84 14.75 9.54
N ASP A 327 10.71 13.63 8.85
CA ASP A 327 9.79 12.53 9.16
C ASP A 327 10.65 11.35 9.65
N THR A 328 10.49 10.98 10.89
CA THR A 328 11.37 9.99 11.56
C THR A 328 10.64 8.70 11.95
N GLU A 329 9.44 8.45 11.40
CA GLU A 329 8.65 7.24 11.70
C GLU A 329 9.39 5.93 11.42
N ASN A 330 10.32 5.95 10.46
CA ASN A 330 11.14 4.80 10.10
C ASN A 330 12.49 4.75 10.79
N MET A 331 12.84 5.80 11.56
CA MET A 331 14.12 5.89 12.24
C MET A 331 14.27 4.83 13.34
N LYS A 332 15.37 4.11 13.30
CA LYS A 332 15.71 3.04 14.26
C LYS A 332 16.77 3.46 15.28
N SER A 333 17.59 4.45 14.95
CA SER A 333 18.67 4.89 15.81
C SER A 333 18.98 6.37 15.61
N MET A 334 19.12 7.10 16.72
CA MET A 334 19.68 8.44 16.77
C MET A 334 20.97 8.48 17.60
N THR A 335 21.70 7.36 17.69
CA THR A 335 22.99 7.26 18.37
C THR A 335 23.91 8.39 17.97
N GLY A 336 24.43 9.16 18.92
CA GLY A 336 25.36 10.26 18.71
C GLY A 336 24.85 11.40 17.83
N MET A 337 23.55 11.48 17.50
CA MET A 337 23.03 12.38 16.46
C MET A 337 23.43 13.83 16.68
N PHE A 338 23.43 14.32 17.94
CA PHE A 338 23.84 15.66 18.34
C PHE A 338 25.03 15.65 19.31
N PHE A 339 25.74 14.53 19.41
CA PHE A 339 26.89 14.42 20.31
C PHE A 339 27.87 15.60 20.13
N SER A 340 28.19 16.30 21.22
CA SER A 340 29.11 17.46 21.23
C SER A 340 28.68 18.64 20.34
N CYS A 341 27.38 18.89 20.14
CA CYS A 341 26.86 20.15 19.59
C CYS A 341 26.89 21.23 20.65
N THR A 342 28.07 21.72 20.99
CA THR A 342 28.33 22.49 22.22
C THR A 342 27.76 23.91 22.23
N LYS A 343 27.42 24.48 21.08
CA LYS A 343 26.83 25.83 20.95
C LYS A 343 25.30 25.80 20.93
N LEU A 344 24.70 24.65 20.70
CA LEU A 344 23.25 24.51 20.59
C LEU A 344 22.60 24.79 21.93
N GLU A 345 21.73 25.82 22.00
CA GLU A 345 21.00 26.19 23.23
C GLU A 345 19.58 25.60 23.31
N THR A 346 18.93 25.47 22.13
CA THR A 346 17.60 24.90 22.00
C THR A 346 17.55 23.96 20.83
N LEU A 347 16.81 22.86 20.98
CA LEU A 347 16.61 21.89 19.91
C LEU A 347 15.13 21.56 19.79
N ASP A 348 14.54 21.78 18.61
CA ASP A 348 13.16 21.45 18.34
C ASP A 348 13.06 20.12 17.58
N LEU A 349 12.60 19.08 18.27
CA LEU A 349 12.35 17.74 17.75
C LEU A 349 10.84 17.45 17.66
N SER A 350 10.00 18.48 17.58
CA SER A 350 8.53 18.32 17.53
C SER A 350 8.03 17.57 16.29
N SER A 351 8.82 17.57 15.20
CA SER A 351 8.55 16.78 13.99
C SER A 351 8.90 15.29 14.15
N PHE A 352 9.65 14.93 15.20
CA PHE A 352 10.15 13.57 15.36
C PHE A 352 9.06 12.63 15.89
N ALA A 353 8.71 11.63 15.10
CA ALA A 353 7.96 10.44 15.51
C ALA A 353 8.93 9.27 15.62
N THR A 354 8.98 8.60 16.77
CA THR A 354 10.01 7.60 17.06
C THR A 354 9.47 6.19 17.42
N PRO A 355 8.41 5.67 16.75
CA PRO A 355 7.77 4.41 17.13
C PRO A 355 8.65 3.16 16.89
N LYS A 356 9.76 3.32 16.13
CA LYS A 356 10.69 2.24 15.78
C LYS A 356 12.09 2.42 16.38
N MET A 357 12.29 3.45 17.23
CA MET A 357 13.55 3.77 17.83
C MET A 357 14.03 2.68 18.79
N VAL A 358 15.24 2.15 18.59
CA VAL A 358 15.86 1.13 19.45
C VAL A 358 17.13 1.60 20.12
N SER A 359 17.79 2.66 19.63
CA SER A 359 19.04 3.19 20.21
C SER A 359 19.05 4.71 20.24
N MET A 360 19.37 5.25 21.41
CA MET A 360 19.60 6.67 21.67
C MET A 360 20.95 6.92 22.33
N VAL A 361 21.89 5.96 22.28
CA VAL A 361 23.22 6.09 22.87
C VAL A 361 23.87 7.41 22.49
N ASP A 362 24.35 8.18 23.48
CA ASP A 362 25.03 9.47 23.26
C ASP A 362 24.24 10.51 22.44
N ALA A 363 22.92 10.37 22.31
CA ALA A 363 22.12 11.17 21.35
C ALA A 363 22.33 12.68 21.51
N PHE A 364 22.44 13.19 22.74
CA PHE A 364 22.66 14.58 23.08
C PHE A 364 23.91 14.78 23.96
N SER A 365 24.69 13.72 24.18
CA SER A 365 25.81 13.75 25.10
C SER A 365 26.78 14.90 24.76
N ASN A 366 27.31 15.57 25.80
CA ASN A 366 28.21 16.71 25.73
C ASN A 366 27.66 18.00 25.03
N CYS A 367 26.31 18.14 24.92
CA CYS A 367 25.65 19.38 24.50
C CYS A 367 25.58 20.36 25.69
N LYS A 368 26.73 20.93 26.06
CA LYS A 368 26.91 21.69 27.31
C LYS A 368 26.02 22.93 27.47
N ASN A 369 25.64 23.59 26.34
CA ASN A 369 24.81 24.77 26.36
C ASN A 369 23.30 24.50 26.21
N LEU A 370 22.93 23.24 25.98
CA LEU A 370 21.54 22.87 25.67
C LEU A 370 20.64 23.08 26.90
N LYS A 371 19.66 23.97 26.76
CA LYS A 371 18.71 24.37 27.78
C LYS A 371 17.33 23.75 27.64
N LYS A 372 16.91 23.44 26.40
CA LYS A 372 15.58 22.89 26.10
C LYS A 372 15.63 21.98 24.87
N ILE A 373 14.94 20.85 24.96
CA ILE A 373 14.67 19.94 23.82
C ILE A 373 13.15 19.83 23.72
N TYR A 374 12.56 20.39 22.68
CA TYR A 374 11.12 20.35 22.46
C TYR A 374 10.70 19.09 21.72
N VAL A 375 9.66 18.42 22.23
CA VAL A 375 9.09 17.20 21.65
C VAL A 375 7.56 17.25 21.71
N THR A 376 6.92 16.37 20.94
CA THR A 376 5.48 16.08 21.01
C THR A 376 5.24 14.66 21.52
N SER A 377 4.00 14.22 21.65
CA SER A 377 3.66 12.84 22.03
C SER A 377 4.08 11.81 20.96
N ALA A 378 4.44 12.26 19.76
CA ALA A 378 4.99 11.40 18.72
C ALA A 378 6.41 10.90 19.03
N PHE A 379 7.15 11.64 19.87
CA PHE A 379 8.47 11.23 20.34
C PHE A 379 8.33 10.19 21.45
N THR A 380 8.45 8.92 21.12
CA THR A 380 8.30 7.79 22.05
C THR A 380 9.63 7.07 22.26
N THR A 381 9.82 6.56 23.48
CA THR A 381 11.04 5.83 23.87
C THR A 381 10.75 4.36 24.26
N ASP A 382 9.53 3.89 24.06
CA ASP A 382 9.04 2.59 24.54
C ASP A 382 9.84 1.37 24.00
N LYS A 383 10.47 1.53 22.83
CA LYS A 383 11.26 0.47 22.20
C LYS A 383 12.77 0.66 22.34
N VAL A 384 13.20 1.70 23.02
CA VAL A 384 14.63 1.97 23.22
C VAL A 384 15.20 0.92 24.17
N THR A 385 16.23 0.23 23.70
CA THR A 385 16.96 -0.82 24.46
C THR A 385 18.43 -0.49 24.65
N LEU A 386 18.96 0.46 23.88
CA LEU A 386 20.31 0.97 23.97
C LEU A 386 20.23 2.47 24.31
N ASP A 387 20.45 2.82 25.58
CA ASP A 387 20.03 4.08 26.18
C ASP A 387 21.08 4.75 27.08
N PHE A 388 22.33 4.31 27.10
CA PHE A 388 23.35 4.89 27.96
C PHE A 388 23.89 6.22 27.43
N SER A 389 24.22 7.13 28.37
CA SER A 389 24.84 8.42 28.09
C SER A 389 24.01 9.38 27.22
N ILE A 390 22.69 9.21 27.11
CA ILE A 390 21.83 10.03 26.19
C ILE A 390 22.05 11.52 26.45
N PHE A 391 22.10 11.95 27.74
CA PHE A 391 22.20 13.34 28.15
C PHE A 391 23.49 13.63 28.93
N ASP A 392 24.50 12.76 28.87
CA ASP A 392 25.74 12.96 29.63
C ASP A 392 26.40 14.30 29.26
N GLY A 393 26.79 15.10 30.30
CA GLY A 393 27.39 16.41 30.07
C GLY A 393 26.43 17.52 29.60
N CYS A 394 25.09 17.30 29.54
CA CYS A 394 24.09 18.32 29.21
C CYS A 394 23.73 19.17 30.44
N VAL A 395 24.70 19.79 31.05
CA VAL A 395 24.63 20.43 32.37
C VAL A 395 23.62 21.57 32.49
N ASN A 396 23.18 22.16 31.40
CA ASN A 396 22.24 23.28 31.37
C ASN A 396 20.76 22.85 31.15
N LEU A 397 20.49 21.55 30.95
CA LEU A 397 19.12 21.05 30.91
C LEU A 397 18.42 21.24 32.29
N PRO A 398 17.13 21.52 32.32
CA PRO A 398 16.37 21.60 33.58
C PRO A 398 16.51 20.29 34.37
N ASN A 399 16.69 20.41 35.68
CA ASN A 399 16.80 19.26 36.59
C ASN A 399 17.96 18.29 36.33
N TYR A 400 18.98 18.69 35.56
CA TYR A 400 20.07 17.82 35.18
C TYR A 400 20.73 17.14 36.40
N ASN A 401 20.88 15.82 36.33
CA ASN A 401 21.56 15.00 37.31
C ASN A 401 22.59 14.09 36.59
N PRO A 402 23.89 14.22 36.90
CA PRO A 402 24.93 13.45 36.23
C PRO A 402 24.83 11.93 36.44
N ASN A 403 24.04 11.48 37.42
CA ASN A 403 23.78 10.06 37.69
C ASN A 403 22.51 9.54 37.02
N LYS A 404 21.79 10.38 36.23
CA LYS A 404 20.55 10.07 35.53
C LYS A 404 20.60 10.64 34.10
N THR A 405 21.27 9.95 33.22
CA THR A 405 21.52 10.43 31.84
C THR A 405 20.96 9.50 30.74
N GLY A 406 20.21 8.48 31.13
CA GLY A 406 19.58 7.51 30.25
C GLY A 406 18.17 7.86 29.78
N VAL A 407 17.46 6.89 29.24
CA VAL A 407 16.12 7.02 28.69
C VAL A 407 15.06 7.39 29.74
N GLU A 408 15.33 7.07 30.99
CA GLU A 408 14.46 7.41 32.15
C GLU A 408 14.21 8.92 32.29
N MET A 409 15.08 9.75 31.72
CA MET A 409 14.96 11.21 31.68
C MET A 409 14.39 11.75 30.35
N ALA A 410 14.18 10.92 29.37
CA ALA A 410 13.69 11.32 28.04
C ALA A 410 12.15 11.45 28.00
N HIS A 411 11.59 12.28 28.89
CA HIS A 411 10.15 12.56 28.97
C HIS A 411 9.87 14.03 29.34
N THR A 412 8.64 14.49 29.11
CA THR A 412 8.16 15.85 29.37
C THR A 412 7.50 16.00 30.75
N GLY A 413 7.41 14.93 31.55
CA GLY A 413 6.84 14.92 32.90
C GLY A 413 7.75 15.56 33.94
N GLU A 414 7.30 15.58 35.21
CA GLU A 414 8.06 16.13 36.32
C GLU A 414 9.45 15.49 36.43
N GLY A 415 10.49 16.32 36.50
CA GLY A 415 11.89 15.90 36.59
C GLY A 415 12.53 15.47 35.24
N GLY A 416 11.76 15.29 34.17
CA GLY A 416 12.27 14.93 32.84
C GLY A 416 13.04 16.07 32.16
N TYR A 417 13.88 15.72 31.17
CA TYR A 417 14.75 16.66 30.45
C TYR A 417 14.13 17.23 29.18
N LEU A 418 12.98 16.69 28.73
CA LEU A 418 12.30 17.16 27.53
C LEU A 418 11.22 18.19 27.84
N THR A 419 10.93 19.04 26.87
CA THR A 419 9.93 20.13 26.99
C THR A 419 8.81 19.89 25.96
N ALA A 420 7.53 19.96 26.39
CA ALA A 420 6.41 19.82 25.47
C ALA A 420 6.33 21.00 24.48
N ALA A 421 6.19 20.69 23.20
CA ALA A 421 5.97 21.67 22.14
C ALA A 421 4.49 22.08 22.10
N THR A 422 4.17 23.38 21.97
CA THR A 422 2.82 23.91 22.10
C THR A 422 2.32 24.80 20.97
N ALA A 423 3.19 25.32 20.11
CA ALA A 423 2.80 26.18 18.99
C ALA A 423 2.47 25.36 17.75
N SER A 424 1.36 25.68 17.08
CA SER A 424 0.96 25.06 15.82
C SER A 424 0.84 26.11 14.70
N TRP A 425 1.26 25.76 13.48
CA TRP A 425 1.21 26.63 12.31
C TRP A 425 1.11 25.82 11.02
N VAL A 426 0.81 26.51 9.92
CA VAL A 426 0.80 25.96 8.57
C VAL A 426 1.87 26.69 7.75
N ARG A 427 2.66 25.95 6.96
CA ARG A 427 3.62 26.51 6.02
C ARG A 427 3.10 26.32 4.60
N TRP A 428 3.07 27.41 3.84
CA TRP A 428 2.78 27.39 2.41
C TRP A 428 4.07 27.46 1.60
N ASP A 429 4.30 26.50 0.71
CA ASP A 429 5.42 26.47 -0.21
C ASP A 429 4.89 26.62 -1.64
N ALA A 430 4.88 27.86 -2.16
CA ALA A 430 4.34 28.20 -3.46
C ALA A 430 5.09 27.51 -4.63
N PRO A 431 6.44 27.36 -4.66
CA PRO A 431 7.15 26.67 -5.72
C PRO A 431 6.69 25.21 -5.94
N THR A 432 6.34 24.51 -4.86
CA THR A 432 5.94 23.09 -4.93
C THR A 432 4.43 22.89 -4.81
N GLY A 433 3.66 23.95 -4.56
CA GLY A 433 2.23 23.84 -4.28
C GLY A 433 1.93 23.04 -3.00
N THR A 434 2.85 23.02 -2.02
CA THR A 434 2.75 22.19 -0.81
C THR A 434 2.27 22.99 0.38
N LEU A 435 1.21 22.52 1.04
CA LEU A 435 0.72 23.03 2.31
C LEU A 435 1.10 22.06 3.42
N SER A 436 1.88 22.48 4.43
CA SER A 436 2.33 21.59 5.50
C SER A 436 1.94 22.09 6.89
N PHE A 437 1.46 21.16 7.72
CA PHE A 437 0.95 21.37 9.07
C PHE A 437 1.99 20.96 10.12
N HIS A 438 2.31 21.85 11.05
CA HIS A 438 3.40 21.74 12.00
C HIS A 438 2.96 22.02 13.44
N ARG A 439 3.69 21.44 14.40
CA ARG A 439 3.65 21.81 15.82
C ARG A 439 5.07 21.87 16.36
N GLY A 440 5.37 22.90 17.14
CA GLY A 440 6.74 23.10 17.64
C GLY A 440 6.81 23.99 18.87
N ALA A 441 8.03 24.46 19.18
CA ALA A 441 8.32 25.34 20.31
C ALA A 441 7.68 26.73 20.14
N THR A 442 7.83 27.31 18.95
CA THR A 442 7.29 28.62 18.58
C THR A 442 6.89 28.63 17.11
N LYS A 443 5.85 29.40 16.77
CA LYS A 443 5.49 29.65 15.37
C LYS A 443 6.61 30.48 14.72
N PRO A 444 7.23 30.01 13.61
CA PRO A 444 8.23 30.79 12.87
C PRO A 444 7.63 32.11 12.32
N ALA A 445 8.50 33.08 12.05
CA ALA A 445 8.12 34.30 11.34
C ALA A 445 8.30 34.10 9.81
N GLY A 446 7.47 34.76 9.01
CA GLY A 446 7.56 34.74 7.54
C GLY A 446 6.18 34.81 6.88
N ASP A 447 6.11 35.35 5.67
CA ASP A 447 4.86 35.53 4.93
C ASP A 447 4.24 34.21 4.47
N ASN A 448 5.06 33.16 4.41
CA ASN A 448 4.63 31.79 4.07
C ASN A 448 4.17 30.99 5.29
N ILE A 449 4.16 31.56 6.48
CA ILE A 449 3.73 30.90 7.71
C ILE A 449 2.35 31.37 8.13
N LEU A 450 1.36 30.51 7.94
CA LEU A 450 -0.06 30.78 8.15
C LEU A 450 -0.52 30.28 9.52
N GLY A 451 -1.61 30.83 10.02
CA GLY A 451 -2.31 30.31 11.19
C GLY A 451 -3.27 29.19 10.81
N LEU A 452 -3.74 28.44 11.81
CA LEU A 452 -4.73 27.36 11.60
C LEU A 452 -6.13 27.87 11.23
N GLY A 453 -6.41 29.17 11.45
CA GLY A 453 -7.68 29.79 11.07
C GLY A 453 -8.90 29.15 11.75
N TYR A 454 -9.17 29.43 13.01
CA TYR A 454 -10.33 28.89 13.75
C TYR A 454 -11.68 29.56 13.35
N GLY A 455 -11.79 30.08 12.12
CA GLY A 455 -12.98 30.73 11.58
C GLY A 455 -13.69 29.93 10.49
N LYS A 456 -14.54 30.63 9.71
CA LYS A 456 -15.30 30.02 8.59
C LYS A 456 -14.40 29.54 7.46
N ASN A 457 -13.26 30.23 7.22
CA ASN A 457 -12.28 29.87 6.20
C ASN A 457 -10.89 29.83 6.82
N PRO A 458 -10.06 28.83 6.50
CA PRO A 458 -8.66 28.76 6.91
C PRO A 458 -7.82 29.87 6.26
N GLU A 459 -6.69 30.28 6.85
CA GLU A 459 -5.82 31.32 6.28
C GLU A 459 -5.25 30.95 4.89
N TRP A 460 -5.17 29.66 4.54
CA TRP A 460 -4.69 29.19 3.24
C TRP A 460 -5.79 29.09 2.16
N ASP A 461 -7.02 29.49 2.44
CA ASP A 461 -8.14 29.47 1.48
C ASP A 461 -7.85 30.28 0.20
N THR A 462 -7.07 31.36 0.32
CA THR A 462 -6.64 32.17 -0.83
C THR A 462 -5.72 31.42 -1.81
N HIS A 463 -5.09 30.33 -1.37
CA HIS A 463 -4.21 29.47 -2.15
C HIS A 463 -4.87 28.15 -2.57
N ALA A 464 -6.16 27.96 -2.27
CA ALA A 464 -6.84 26.68 -2.45
C ALA A 464 -6.62 26.08 -3.86
N ALA A 465 -6.76 26.88 -4.91
CA ALA A 465 -6.56 26.41 -6.29
C ALA A 465 -5.09 26.15 -6.67
N GLU A 466 -4.12 26.58 -5.85
CA GLU A 466 -2.69 26.40 -6.09
C GLU A 466 -2.16 25.15 -5.34
N ILE A 467 -2.88 24.69 -4.29
CA ILE A 467 -2.47 23.56 -3.46
C ILE A 467 -2.52 22.26 -4.28
N GLN A 468 -1.36 21.60 -4.43
CA GLN A 468 -1.19 20.32 -5.11
C GLN A 468 -0.97 19.18 -4.11
N LYS A 469 -0.36 19.48 -2.96
CA LYS A 469 0.01 18.53 -1.93
C LYS A 469 -0.25 19.08 -0.53
N VAL A 470 -0.73 18.21 0.36
CA VAL A 470 -0.88 18.51 1.79
C VAL A 470 -0.01 17.55 2.59
N VAL A 471 0.66 18.04 3.65
CA VAL A 471 1.51 17.23 4.52
C VAL A 471 1.20 17.53 5.99
N PHE A 472 0.81 16.54 6.76
CA PHE A 472 0.69 16.64 8.21
C PHE A 472 1.93 16.06 8.89
N LYS A 473 2.70 16.88 9.58
CA LYS A 473 3.88 16.42 10.33
C LYS A 473 3.48 15.68 11.60
N ALA A 474 4.29 14.71 12.02
CA ALA A 474 3.98 13.79 13.13
C ALA A 474 3.59 14.49 14.43
N GLY A 475 4.25 15.61 14.76
CA GLY A 475 3.93 16.40 15.93
C GLY A 475 2.55 17.06 15.92
N PHE A 476 1.92 17.18 14.76
CA PHE A 476 0.60 17.81 14.62
C PHE A 476 -0.52 16.97 15.28
N ARG A 477 -0.29 15.69 15.57
CA ARG A 477 -1.23 14.82 16.31
C ARG A 477 -1.62 15.31 17.69
N ASP A 478 -0.77 16.14 18.31
CA ASP A 478 -1.06 16.72 19.65
C ASP A 478 -1.97 17.95 19.58
N GLU A 479 -2.23 18.46 18.37
CA GLU A 479 -3.16 19.57 18.18
C GLU A 479 -4.60 19.06 18.16
N THR A 480 -5.50 19.74 18.87
CA THR A 480 -6.91 19.38 18.93
C THR A 480 -7.78 20.44 18.27
N HIS A 481 -8.65 20.00 17.39
CA HIS A 481 -9.55 20.87 16.65
C HIS A 481 -11.01 20.61 17.02
N THR A 482 -11.84 21.64 17.03
CA THR A 482 -13.31 21.50 17.14
C THR A 482 -14.00 21.53 15.79
N THR A 483 -13.28 21.96 14.73
CA THR A 483 -13.78 22.02 13.37
C THR A 483 -12.65 21.82 12.36
N CYS A 484 -12.92 21.05 11.30
CA CYS A 484 -12.13 20.96 10.08
C CYS A 484 -12.94 21.41 8.86
N SER A 485 -14.03 22.19 9.11
CA SER A 485 -14.92 22.66 8.05
C SER A 485 -14.15 23.46 6.99
N ASN A 486 -14.35 23.11 5.73
CA ASN A 486 -13.76 23.76 4.53
C ASN A 486 -12.21 23.77 4.49
N TRP A 487 -11.51 22.95 5.24
CA TRP A 487 -10.03 23.01 5.28
C TRP A 487 -9.38 22.90 3.91
N PHE A 488 -9.89 22.06 3.04
CA PHE A 488 -9.39 21.88 1.68
C PHE A 488 -10.46 22.14 0.62
N ASN A 489 -11.49 22.91 0.99
CA ASN A 489 -12.55 23.28 0.04
C ASN A 489 -11.97 24.06 -1.14
N GLY A 490 -12.26 23.65 -2.37
CA GLY A 490 -11.76 24.33 -3.58
C GLY A 490 -10.29 24.03 -3.91
N CYS A 491 -9.63 23.09 -3.23
CA CYS A 491 -8.29 22.64 -3.60
C CYS A 491 -8.35 21.76 -4.87
N THR A 492 -8.73 22.38 -5.99
CA THR A 492 -8.99 21.69 -7.27
C THR A 492 -7.77 20.96 -7.83
N ASN A 493 -6.55 21.41 -7.50
CA ASN A 493 -5.30 20.81 -7.96
C ASN A 493 -4.69 19.81 -6.94
N LEU A 494 -5.33 19.59 -5.80
CA LEU A 494 -4.85 18.66 -4.78
C LEU A 494 -4.87 17.22 -5.32
N THR A 495 -3.70 16.58 -5.30
CA THR A 495 -3.51 15.19 -5.77
C THR A 495 -3.11 14.22 -4.66
N SER A 496 -2.51 14.71 -3.56
CA SER A 496 -2.05 13.85 -2.48
C SER A 496 -2.10 14.53 -1.11
N ILE A 497 -2.40 13.73 -0.08
CA ILE A 497 -2.33 14.13 1.33
C ILE A 497 -1.45 13.12 2.04
N GLU A 498 -0.34 13.57 2.63
CA GLU A 498 0.59 12.75 3.37
C GLU A 498 0.47 13.00 4.87
N GLY A 499 0.60 11.94 5.68
CA GLY A 499 0.58 12.04 7.14
C GLY A 499 -0.78 12.47 7.71
N ILE A 500 -1.88 12.27 6.99
CA ILE A 500 -3.23 12.68 7.45
C ILE A 500 -3.64 11.96 8.74
N GLU A 501 -3.03 10.82 9.06
CA GLU A 501 -3.13 10.12 10.34
C GLU A 501 -2.62 10.94 11.54
N ASN A 502 -1.87 12.02 11.28
CA ASN A 502 -1.44 12.99 12.30
C ASN A 502 -2.46 14.11 12.54
N LEU A 503 -3.58 14.13 11.84
CA LEU A 503 -4.69 15.04 12.14
C LEU A 503 -5.55 14.43 13.26
N ASN A 504 -5.51 15.01 14.44
CA ASN A 504 -6.30 14.58 15.59
C ASN A 504 -7.75 15.08 15.47
N THR A 505 -8.65 14.17 15.14
CA THR A 505 -10.07 14.48 14.95
C THR A 505 -10.95 14.19 16.19
N SER A 506 -10.38 13.75 17.32
CA SER A 506 -11.12 13.27 18.49
C SER A 506 -12.06 14.30 19.14
N ASN A 507 -11.87 15.59 18.88
CA ASN A 507 -12.71 16.69 19.37
C ASN A 507 -13.47 17.44 18.26
N VAL A 508 -13.34 16.99 17.00
CA VAL A 508 -13.98 17.65 15.86
C VAL A 508 -15.48 17.41 15.89
N LYS A 509 -16.26 18.50 15.79
CA LYS A 509 -17.73 18.49 15.72
C LYS A 509 -18.23 18.79 14.30
N ASN A 510 -17.46 19.50 13.49
CA ASN A 510 -17.87 19.91 12.15
C ASN A 510 -16.79 19.57 11.12
N MET A 511 -17.15 18.71 10.15
CA MET A 511 -16.33 18.33 9.00
C MET A 511 -16.94 18.76 7.65
N SER A 512 -17.91 19.71 7.70
CA SER A 512 -18.62 20.15 6.48
C SER A 512 -17.66 20.71 5.46
N GLY A 513 -17.77 20.26 4.19
CA GLY A 513 -16.98 20.75 3.06
C GLY A 513 -15.47 20.50 3.17
N MET A 514 -15.00 19.62 4.08
CA MET A 514 -13.56 19.46 4.36
C MET A 514 -12.73 19.23 3.10
N PHE A 515 -13.22 18.40 2.18
CA PHE A 515 -12.57 18.08 0.92
C PHE A 515 -13.41 18.51 -0.30
N ALA A 516 -14.38 19.40 -0.10
CA ALA A 516 -15.28 19.80 -1.18
C ALA A 516 -14.49 20.38 -2.36
N LEU A 517 -14.86 19.99 -3.60
CA LEU A 517 -14.23 20.42 -4.86
C LEU A 517 -12.74 20.05 -5.01
N CYS A 518 -12.24 19.06 -4.26
CA CYS A 518 -10.92 18.47 -4.51
C CYS A 518 -10.99 17.56 -5.75
N SER A 519 -11.20 18.18 -6.92
CA SER A 519 -11.56 17.48 -8.16
C SER A 519 -10.46 16.61 -8.75
N ASN A 520 -9.19 16.80 -8.37
CA ASN A 520 -8.05 16.00 -8.81
C ASN A 520 -7.59 14.94 -7.79
N LEU A 521 -8.21 14.87 -6.61
CA LEU A 521 -7.89 13.88 -5.59
C LEU A 521 -8.46 12.51 -6.03
N GLU A 522 -7.59 11.52 -6.20
CA GLU A 522 -7.96 10.19 -6.71
C GLU A 522 -8.20 9.17 -5.60
N THR A 523 -7.40 9.23 -4.53
CA THR A 523 -7.47 8.30 -3.39
C THR A 523 -7.41 9.05 -2.07
N LEU A 524 -8.14 8.56 -1.04
CA LEU A 524 -8.13 9.15 0.30
C LEU A 524 -8.41 8.10 1.37
N ASP A 525 -7.47 7.90 2.30
CA ASP A 525 -7.63 6.99 3.44
C ASP A 525 -7.86 7.78 4.72
N LEU A 526 -9.07 7.70 5.26
CA LEU A 526 -9.50 8.32 6.51
C LEU A 526 -9.82 7.29 7.61
N SER A 527 -9.31 6.06 7.49
CA SER A 527 -9.58 4.95 8.43
C SER A 527 -9.14 5.21 9.87
N HIS A 528 -8.35 6.25 10.11
CA HIS A 528 -7.87 6.67 11.44
C HIS A 528 -8.67 7.84 12.02
N PHE A 529 -9.62 8.43 11.29
CA PHE A 529 -10.45 9.52 11.79
C PHE A 529 -11.35 9.03 12.92
N ASN A 530 -11.34 9.75 14.03
CA ASN A 530 -12.35 9.61 15.09
C ASN A 530 -13.48 10.62 14.82
N THR A 531 -14.66 10.11 14.47
CA THR A 531 -15.83 10.95 14.16
C THR A 531 -16.94 10.87 15.22
N GLU A 532 -16.65 10.27 16.39
CA GLU A 532 -17.63 10.06 17.47
C GLU A 532 -18.35 11.34 17.91
N LYS A 533 -17.65 12.50 17.87
CA LYS A 533 -18.23 13.80 18.27
C LYS A 533 -18.73 14.63 17.08
N VAL A 534 -18.62 14.15 15.87
CA VAL A 534 -19.00 14.91 14.67
C VAL A 534 -20.52 14.98 14.57
N THR A 535 -21.03 16.19 14.39
CA THR A 535 -22.46 16.47 14.25
C THR A 535 -22.87 16.83 12.81
N THR A 536 -21.92 17.18 11.95
CA THR A 536 -22.18 17.48 10.53
C THR A 536 -21.02 17.12 9.63
N MET A 537 -21.35 16.42 8.53
CA MET A 537 -20.45 16.02 7.43
C MET A 537 -21.00 16.53 6.08
N ALA A 538 -21.85 17.57 6.12
CA ALA A 538 -22.46 18.13 4.91
C ALA A 538 -21.39 18.52 3.87
N GLN A 539 -21.57 18.10 2.61
CA GLN A 539 -20.68 18.41 1.48
C GLN A 539 -19.21 17.95 1.67
N MET A 540 -18.91 17.04 2.60
CA MET A 540 -17.54 16.70 2.96
C MET A 540 -16.68 16.32 1.74
N PHE A 541 -17.22 15.59 0.76
CA PHE A 541 -16.57 15.16 -0.48
C PHE A 541 -17.27 15.73 -1.74
N TYR A 542 -18.09 16.79 -1.59
CA TYR A 542 -18.83 17.37 -2.69
C TYR A 542 -17.89 17.73 -3.87
N GLY A 543 -18.17 17.22 -5.07
CA GLY A 543 -17.40 17.57 -6.27
C GLY A 543 -16.00 16.97 -6.37
N CYS A 544 -15.67 15.93 -5.60
CA CYS A 544 -14.45 15.14 -5.74
C CYS A 544 -14.58 14.22 -6.97
N THR A 545 -14.51 14.80 -8.17
CA THR A 545 -14.90 14.13 -9.42
C THR A 545 -14.00 12.95 -9.82
N LYS A 546 -12.71 12.94 -9.41
CA LYS A 546 -11.77 11.85 -9.69
C LYS A 546 -11.61 10.85 -8.55
N LEU A 547 -12.20 11.11 -7.38
CA LEU A 547 -12.09 10.22 -6.22
C LEU A 547 -12.76 8.87 -6.53
N HIS A 548 -11.95 7.81 -6.54
CA HIS A 548 -12.40 6.45 -6.81
C HIS A 548 -12.04 5.45 -5.69
N ASP A 549 -11.07 5.76 -4.83
CA ASP A 549 -10.69 4.95 -3.68
C ASP A 549 -10.80 5.79 -2.40
N LEU A 550 -11.86 5.55 -1.63
CA LEU A 550 -12.17 6.27 -0.39
C LEU A 550 -12.35 5.29 0.76
N ASN A 551 -11.47 5.34 1.74
CA ASN A 551 -11.57 4.55 2.96
C ASN A 551 -12.08 5.40 4.13
N ILE A 552 -13.32 5.16 4.52
CA ILE A 552 -14.02 5.81 5.65
C ILE A 552 -14.49 4.78 6.69
N SER A 553 -13.84 3.62 6.77
CA SER A 553 -14.25 2.48 7.61
C SER A 553 -14.29 2.77 9.12
N SER A 554 -13.66 3.86 9.58
CA SER A 554 -13.69 4.30 10.98
C SER A 554 -14.84 5.25 11.32
N PHE A 555 -15.61 5.71 10.33
CA PHE A 555 -16.60 6.75 10.56
C PHE A 555 -17.74 6.24 11.44
N ASN A 556 -17.93 6.88 12.59
CA ASN A 556 -19.12 6.75 13.44
C ASN A 556 -20.03 7.94 13.15
N THR A 557 -21.22 7.68 12.63
CA THR A 557 -22.20 8.71 12.28
C THR A 557 -23.38 8.81 13.25
N GLU A 558 -23.32 8.15 14.42
CA GLU A 558 -24.41 8.12 15.41
C GLU A 558 -24.87 9.52 15.85
N ASN A 559 -23.92 10.47 15.99
CA ASN A 559 -24.20 11.84 16.39
C ASN A 559 -24.39 12.81 15.22
N VAL A 560 -24.31 12.32 13.97
CA VAL A 560 -24.38 13.17 12.79
C VAL A 560 -25.81 13.55 12.47
N THR A 561 -26.09 14.84 12.38
CA THR A 561 -27.41 15.40 12.06
C THR A 561 -27.54 15.85 10.61
N SER A 562 -26.44 16.01 9.87
CA SER A 562 -26.47 16.38 8.46
C SER A 562 -25.32 15.77 7.67
N MET A 563 -25.70 15.07 6.59
CA MET A 563 -24.83 14.50 5.55
C MET A 563 -25.28 14.95 4.15
N ASN A 564 -26.02 16.09 4.08
CA ASN A 564 -26.54 16.58 2.80
C ASN A 564 -25.38 16.81 1.81
N GLN A 565 -25.57 16.35 0.56
CA GLN A 565 -24.59 16.45 -0.52
C GLN A 565 -23.20 15.88 -0.20
N MET A 566 -23.09 14.96 0.80
CA MET A 566 -21.77 14.48 1.29
C MET A 566 -20.90 13.92 0.16
N PHE A 567 -21.48 13.15 -0.76
CA PHE A 567 -20.80 12.55 -1.91
C PHE A 567 -21.28 13.11 -3.26
N SER A 568 -22.03 14.20 -3.25
CA SER A 568 -22.61 14.75 -4.48
C SER A 568 -21.51 15.09 -5.49
N ASN A 569 -21.68 14.65 -6.76
CA ASN A 569 -20.71 14.78 -7.86
C ASN A 569 -19.36 14.07 -7.64
N CYS A 570 -19.31 13.00 -6.83
CA CYS A 570 -18.18 12.08 -6.83
C CYS A 570 -18.32 11.11 -8.01
N SER A 571 -18.13 11.61 -9.21
CA SER A 571 -18.50 10.91 -10.46
C SER A 571 -17.64 9.70 -10.80
N SER A 572 -16.43 9.55 -10.22
CA SER A 572 -15.55 8.40 -10.41
C SER A 572 -15.71 7.31 -9.34
N LEU A 573 -16.45 7.58 -8.26
CA LEU A 573 -16.65 6.63 -7.18
C LEU A 573 -17.54 5.47 -7.68
N ASP A 574 -16.97 4.26 -7.75
CA ASP A 574 -17.66 3.08 -8.30
C ASP A 574 -18.23 2.15 -7.23
N SER A 575 -17.73 2.24 -6.01
CA SER A 575 -18.19 1.52 -4.82
C SER A 575 -18.01 2.37 -3.56
N LEU A 576 -18.87 2.19 -2.56
CA LEU A 576 -18.82 2.89 -1.28
C LEU A 576 -19.38 2.00 -0.19
N ASP A 577 -18.57 1.70 0.84
CA ASP A 577 -19.00 0.93 2.01
C ASP A 577 -19.55 1.88 3.09
N LEU A 578 -20.87 1.82 3.29
CA LEU A 578 -21.60 2.56 4.32
C LEU A 578 -22.25 1.64 5.37
N SER A 579 -21.83 0.37 5.44
CA SER A 579 -22.43 -0.64 6.34
C SER A 579 -22.36 -0.25 7.82
N HIS A 580 -21.43 0.63 8.19
CA HIS A 580 -21.23 1.15 9.54
C HIS A 580 -21.88 2.53 9.78
N PHE A 581 -22.50 3.14 8.76
CA PHE A 581 -23.21 4.41 8.93
C PHE A 581 -24.53 4.21 9.66
N ASN A 582 -24.87 5.17 10.49
CA ASN A 582 -26.19 5.30 11.15
C ASN A 582 -26.79 6.67 10.82
N ALA A 583 -27.95 6.68 10.18
CA ALA A 583 -28.66 7.91 9.81
C ALA A 583 -29.86 8.22 10.73
N GLU A 584 -30.02 7.53 11.86
CA GLU A 584 -31.13 7.78 12.80
C GLU A 584 -31.15 9.20 13.36
N GLY A 585 -29.97 9.81 13.57
CA GLY A 585 -29.76 11.17 14.05
C GLY A 585 -30.08 12.28 13.05
N VAL A 586 -30.20 11.96 11.76
CA VAL A 586 -30.20 12.94 10.67
C VAL A 586 -31.47 13.82 10.69
N ASN A 587 -31.27 15.13 10.51
CA ASN A 587 -32.34 16.10 10.45
C ASN A 587 -33.09 16.08 9.09
N TYR A 588 -34.14 16.89 8.97
CA TYR A 588 -35.04 16.86 7.81
C TYR A 588 -34.39 17.19 6.44
N HIS A 589 -33.28 17.93 6.40
CA HIS A 589 -32.50 18.16 5.18
C HIS A 589 -31.24 17.27 5.09
N GLY A 590 -30.96 16.45 6.06
CA GLY A 590 -29.65 15.86 6.24
C GLY A 590 -29.26 14.78 5.21
N LEU A 591 -30.20 14.29 4.39
CA LEU A 591 -29.94 13.33 3.29
C LEU A 591 -30.16 13.96 1.90
N TYR A 592 -30.47 15.28 1.81
CA TYR A 592 -30.67 15.97 0.57
C TYR A 592 -29.49 15.78 -0.38
N ALA A 593 -29.73 15.28 -1.61
CA ALA A 593 -28.77 15.09 -2.69
C ALA A 593 -27.46 14.35 -2.30
N MET A 594 -27.51 13.46 -1.29
CA MET A 594 -26.29 12.87 -0.70
C MET A 594 -25.41 12.17 -1.72
N PHE A 595 -25.97 11.46 -2.69
CA PHE A 595 -25.24 10.74 -3.76
C PHE A 595 -25.51 11.32 -5.15
N SER A 596 -26.06 12.53 -5.24
CA SER A 596 -26.40 13.13 -6.53
C SER A 596 -25.17 13.23 -7.43
N GLY A 597 -25.23 12.74 -8.67
CA GLY A 597 -24.13 12.79 -9.63
C GLY A 597 -23.01 11.78 -9.44
N CYS A 598 -23.18 10.77 -8.56
CA CYS A 598 -22.27 9.62 -8.45
C CYS A 598 -22.48 8.67 -9.63
N SER A 599 -22.07 9.10 -10.82
CA SER A 599 -22.44 8.46 -12.08
C SER A 599 -21.78 7.09 -12.30
N SER A 600 -20.62 6.82 -11.67
CA SER A 600 -19.93 5.53 -11.76
C SER A 600 -20.35 4.50 -10.71
N LEU A 601 -21.15 4.90 -9.71
CA LEU A 601 -21.51 4.06 -8.58
C LEU A 601 -22.38 2.87 -9.03
N LYS A 602 -21.89 1.65 -8.81
CA LYS A 602 -22.53 0.40 -9.25
C LYS A 602 -23.31 -0.27 -8.14
N PHE A 603 -22.81 -0.18 -6.92
CA PHE A 603 -23.37 -0.80 -5.71
C PHE A 603 -23.38 0.21 -4.58
N LEU A 604 -24.46 0.23 -3.81
CA LEU A 604 -24.61 1.08 -2.65
C LEU A 604 -25.46 0.37 -1.60
N ASP A 605 -24.92 0.14 -0.42
CA ASP A 605 -25.65 -0.37 0.74
C ASP A 605 -26.07 0.81 1.63
N VAL A 606 -27.38 1.02 1.73
CA VAL A 606 -27.99 2.05 2.58
C VAL A 606 -28.93 1.41 3.61
N SER A 607 -28.71 0.16 3.99
CA SER A 607 -29.54 -0.60 4.92
C SER A 607 -29.66 0.06 6.31
N ASN A 608 -28.66 0.85 6.70
CA ASN A 608 -28.62 1.58 7.97
C ASN A 608 -29.16 3.03 7.87
N PHE A 609 -29.95 3.32 6.83
CA PHE A 609 -30.57 4.63 6.59
C PHE A 609 -32.12 4.52 6.73
N PRO A 610 -32.65 4.53 7.95
CA PRO A 610 -34.09 4.25 8.15
C PRO A 610 -35.06 5.34 7.61
N ALA A 611 -34.55 6.53 7.32
CA ALA A 611 -35.30 7.66 6.77
C ALA A 611 -36.68 7.89 7.40
N ASN A 612 -36.80 7.70 8.72
CA ASN A 612 -38.07 7.63 9.44
C ASN A 612 -38.48 8.93 10.16
N ARG A 613 -37.76 10.03 9.93
CA ARG A 613 -38.00 11.32 10.62
C ARG A 613 -39.13 12.12 9.96
N PRO A 614 -39.95 12.86 10.77
CA PRO A 614 -40.95 13.76 10.25
C PRO A 614 -40.36 14.85 9.35
N LYS A 615 -41.05 15.13 8.22
CA LYS A 615 -40.71 16.17 7.24
C LYS A 615 -39.40 15.96 6.50
N MET A 616 -38.85 14.73 6.47
CA MET A 616 -37.62 14.44 5.78
C MET A 616 -37.68 14.81 4.29
N GLN A 617 -36.62 15.39 3.78
CA GLN A 617 -36.41 15.71 2.38
C GLN A 617 -35.38 14.76 1.81
N LEU A 618 -35.82 13.94 0.86
CA LEU A 618 -34.99 12.97 0.13
C LEU A 618 -34.76 13.42 -1.32
N ASP A 619 -34.94 14.73 -1.56
CA ASP A 619 -34.83 15.29 -2.90
C ASP A 619 -33.44 15.02 -3.50
N ALA A 620 -33.42 14.58 -4.75
CA ALA A 620 -32.22 14.31 -5.54
C ALA A 620 -31.21 13.35 -4.87
N MET A 621 -31.63 12.54 -3.88
CA MET A 621 -30.69 11.72 -3.08
C MET A 621 -29.81 10.83 -3.95
N PHE A 622 -30.35 10.22 -5.00
CA PHE A 622 -29.65 9.36 -5.97
C PHE A 622 -29.65 9.94 -7.40
N LYS A 623 -29.98 11.21 -7.56
CA LYS A 623 -30.08 11.84 -8.87
C LYS A 623 -28.78 11.67 -9.68
N GLY A 624 -28.87 11.15 -10.91
CA GLY A 624 -27.72 10.99 -11.79
C GLY A 624 -26.77 9.85 -11.44
N CYS A 625 -27.16 8.91 -10.56
CA CYS A 625 -26.45 7.65 -10.33
C CYS A 625 -26.65 6.70 -11.52
N SER A 626 -26.10 7.05 -12.68
CA SER A 626 -26.43 6.45 -13.96
C SER A 626 -25.90 5.02 -14.14
N SER A 627 -24.94 4.55 -13.32
CA SER A 627 -24.41 3.18 -13.34
C SER A 627 -25.04 2.25 -12.31
N LEU A 628 -25.86 2.75 -11.39
CA LEU A 628 -26.48 1.98 -10.33
C LEU A 628 -27.58 1.07 -10.93
N GLN A 629 -27.44 -0.26 -10.76
CA GLN A 629 -28.36 -1.22 -11.36
C GLN A 629 -29.47 -1.67 -10.42
N THR A 630 -29.15 -1.81 -9.13
CA THR A 630 -30.08 -2.24 -8.09
C THR A 630 -29.87 -1.36 -6.84
N LEU A 631 -30.96 -1.11 -6.12
CA LEU A 631 -30.91 -0.33 -4.87
C LEU A 631 -31.85 -0.94 -3.84
N ASP A 632 -31.36 -1.26 -2.64
CA ASP A 632 -32.14 -1.75 -1.54
C ASP A 632 -32.50 -0.61 -0.56
N LEU A 633 -33.76 -0.20 -0.59
CA LEU A 633 -34.37 0.79 0.30
C LEU A 633 -35.37 0.15 1.29
N SER A 634 -35.27 -1.16 1.53
CA SER A 634 -36.22 -1.86 2.43
C SER A 634 -36.14 -1.38 3.88
N SER A 635 -35.06 -0.74 4.28
CA SER A 635 -34.90 -0.07 5.59
C SER A 635 -35.62 1.29 5.67
N PHE A 636 -35.94 1.91 4.53
CA PHE A 636 -36.52 3.24 4.50
C PHE A 636 -37.99 3.25 4.90
N SER A 637 -38.34 4.09 5.85
CA SER A 637 -39.71 4.36 6.26
C SER A 637 -40.10 5.79 5.83
N THR A 638 -40.67 5.93 4.63
CA THR A 638 -40.88 7.22 3.97
C THR A 638 -42.22 7.87 4.22
N GLY A 639 -43.09 7.24 5.02
CA GLY A 639 -44.46 7.73 5.27
C GLY A 639 -44.54 9.13 5.88
N LEU A 640 -43.48 9.62 6.49
CA LEU A 640 -43.35 10.96 7.06
C LEU A 640 -42.57 11.95 6.19
N ALA A 641 -42.07 11.53 5.02
CA ALA A 641 -41.32 12.41 4.10
C ALA A 641 -42.22 13.52 3.53
N ASN A 642 -41.62 14.70 3.32
CA ASN A 642 -42.27 15.84 2.73
C ASN A 642 -41.96 16.02 1.26
N SER A 643 -40.77 15.57 0.83
CA SER A 643 -40.33 15.74 -0.54
C SER A 643 -39.40 14.60 -0.97
N VAL A 644 -39.57 14.13 -2.20
CA VAL A 644 -38.78 13.13 -2.92
C VAL A 644 -38.57 13.59 -4.37
N THR A 645 -38.54 14.89 -4.59
CA THR A 645 -38.39 15.51 -5.91
C THR A 645 -37.03 15.09 -6.52
N ASP A 646 -37.04 14.66 -7.78
CA ASP A 646 -35.84 14.22 -8.52
C ASP A 646 -35.07 13.05 -7.85
N MET A 647 -35.66 12.31 -6.91
CA MET A 647 -34.91 11.35 -6.03
C MET A 647 -34.09 10.35 -6.83
N PHE A 648 -34.57 9.85 -7.95
CA PHE A 648 -33.90 8.89 -8.86
C PHE A 648 -33.72 9.47 -10.28
N ASP A 649 -33.93 10.78 -10.49
CA ASP A 649 -33.81 11.38 -11.82
C ASP A 649 -32.45 11.07 -12.46
N GLY A 650 -32.43 10.48 -13.66
CA GLY A 650 -31.20 10.16 -14.38
C GLY A 650 -30.50 8.87 -13.95
N CYS A 651 -31.12 8.01 -13.11
CA CYS A 651 -30.63 6.67 -12.80
C CYS A 651 -30.90 5.72 -13.97
N SER A 652 -30.25 5.94 -15.10
CA SER A 652 -30.58 5.28 -16.37
C SER A 652 -30.30 3.79 -16.40
N ALA A 653 -29.34 3.27 -15.62
CA ALA A 653 -29.04 1.85 -15.53
C ALA A 653 -29.91 1.11 -14.48
N LEU A 654 -30.68 1.85 -13.65
CA LEU A 654 -31.42 1.29 -12.53
C LEU A 654 -32.57 0.40 -13.04
N ARG A 655 -32.54 -0.87 -12.62
CA ARG A 655 -33.51 -1.91 -13.03
C ARG A 655 -34.48 -2.21 -11.91
N THR A 656 -33.99 -2.29 -10.68
CA THR A 656 -34.81 -2.71 -9.53
C THR A 656 -34.54 -1.85 -8.31
N ILE A 657 -35.59 -1.38 -7.65
CA ILE A 657 -35.55 -0.75 -6.34
C ILE A 657 -36.32 -1.64 -5.38
N TYR A 658 -35.63 -2.22 -4.40
CA TYR A 658 -36.26 -3.03 -3.36
C TYR A 658 -36.75 -2.14 -2.23
N VAL A 659 -37.97 -2.43 -1.75
CA VAL A 659 -38.62 -1.68 -0.67
C VAL A 659 -39.35 -2.63 0.32
N SER A 660 -39.75 -2.09 1.46
CA SER A 660 -40.68 -2.75 2.40
C SER A 660 -42.03 -2.07 2.38
N ASP A 661 -42.96 -2.58 3.20
CA ASP A 661 -44.29 -1.99 3.40
C ASP A 661 -44.25 -0.58 4.03
N HIS A 662 -43.09 -0.20 4.59
CA HIS A 662 -42.87 1.13 5.17
C HIS A 662 -42.46 2.20 4.14
N PHE A 663 -42.16 1.79 2.90
CA PHE A 663 -41.85 2.71 1.81
C PHE A 663 -43.16 3.22 1.16
N THR A 664 -43.75 4.18 1.81
CA THR A 664 -45.06 4.76 1.43
C THR A 664 -44.98 6.28 1.44
N PHE A 665 -45.90 6.94 0.72
CA PHE A 665 -45.97 8.40 0.69
C PHE A 665 -47.38 8.87 1.06
N LYS A 666 -47.44 9.90 1.92
CA LYS A 666 -48.71 10.56 2.21
C LYS A 666 -49.19 11.41 1.06
N TYR A 667 -50.48 11.67 1.01
CA TYR A 667 -51.07 12.61 0.06
C TYR A 667 -50.43 14.00 0.20
N GLY A 668 -50.01 14.58 -0.96
CA GLY A 668 -49.40 15.91 -1.01
C GLY A 668 -47.85 15.94 -0.84
N VAL A 669 -47.16 14.78 -0.81
CA VAL A 669 -45.71 14.75 -0.89
C VAL A 669 -45.25 15.39 -2.21
N SER A 670 -44.20 16.27 -2.15
CA SER A 670 -43.58 16.79 -3.35
C SER A 670 -42.75 15.69 -4.01
N SER A 671 -43.01 15.33 -5.28
CA SER A 671 -42.42 14.19 -5.97
C SER A 671 -42.15 14.41 -7.44
N SER A 672 -42.06 15.68 -7.89
CA SER A 672 -41.81 16.01 -9.30
C SER A 672 -40.59 15.26 -9.82
N ASN A 673 -40.68 14.61 -10.99
CA ASN A 673 -39.61 13.94 -11.70
C ASN A 673 -38.87 12.84 -10.91
N MET A 674 -39.52 12.26 -9.89
CA MET A 674 -38.89 11.24 -9.03
C MET A 674 -38.17 10.13 -9.82
N PHE A 675 -38.78 9.68 -10.94
CA PHE A 675 -38.28 8.62 -11.81
C PHE A 675 -37.91 9.11 -13.23
N ARG A 676 -37.75 10.40 -13.43
CA ARG A 676 -37.39 10.92 -14.77
C ARG A 676 -36.09 10.28 -15.26
N ASN A 677 -36.08 9.83 -16.54
CA ASN A 677 -34.92 9.18 -17.17
C ASN A 677 -34.44 7.87 -16.50
N CYS A 678 -35.36 7.13 -15.84
CA CYS A 678 -35.11 5.78 -15.28
C CYS A 678 -35.53 4.69 -16.27
N GLU A 679 -35.04 4.71 -17.50
CA GLU A 679 -35.59 3.97 -18.65
C GLU A 679 -35.57 2.46 -18.49
N ASN A 680 -34.69 1.91 -17.67
CA ASN A 680 -34.56 0.47 -17.42
C ASN A 680 -35.33 -0.03 -16.19
N LEU A 681 -36.00 0.89 -15.44
CA LEU A 681 -36.66 0.54 -14.19
C LEU A 681 -37.88 -0.32 -14.42
N LYS A 682 -37.96 -1.44 -13.69
CA LYS A 682 -39.09 -2.39 -13.77
C LYS A 682 -39.45 -2.89 -12.37
N GLY A 683 -40.70 -2.74 -12.01
CA GLY A 683 -41.35 -3.39 -10.87
C GLY A 683 -42.54 -4.20 -11.38
N ALA A 684 -43.72 -3.97 -10.82
CA ALA A 684 -44.96 -4.57 -11.34
C ALA A 684 -45.26 -4.11 -12.77
N ILE A 685 -44.79 -2.90 -13.15
CA ILE A 685 -44.84 -2.39 -14.52
C ILE A 685 -43.48 -1.91 -14.95
N GLY A 686 -43.18 -1.87 -16.27
CA GLY A 686 -42.01 -1.23 -16.85
C GLY A 686 -42.16 0.30 -16.87
N PHE A 687 -41.04 1.00 -16.99
CA PHE A 687 -40.97 2.46 -16.99
C PHE A 687 -41.82 3.07 -18.13
N ILE A 688 -42.57 4.11 -17.77
CA ILE A 688 -43.38 4.91 -18.70
C ILE A 688 -42.96 6.40 -18.54
N PRO A 689 -42.42 7.06 -19.58
CA PRO A 689 -41.85 8.42 -19.49
C PRO A 689 -42.76 9.51 -18.92
N GLN A 690 -44.09 9.36 -19.07
CA GLN A 690 -45.09 10.31 -18.55
C GLN A 690 -45.36 10.09 -17.04
N ASN A 691 -45.05 8.91 -16.52
CA ASN A 691 -45.40 8.45 -15.18
C ASN A 691 -44.16 8.52 -14.29
N LYS A 692 -43.80 9.70 -13.78
CA LYS A 692 -42.52 9.98 -13.14
C LYS A 692 -42.59 10.50 -11.71
N ASP A 693 -43.77 10.46 -11.07
CA ASP A 693 -43.99 10.94 -9.71
C ASP A 693 -44.18 9.78 -8.69
N SER A 694 -44.33 10.11 -7.42
CA SER A 694 -44.47 9.12 -6.32
C SER A 694 -45.69 8.22 -6.40
N LYS A 695 -46.71 8.52 -7.27
CA LYS A 695 -47.83 7.66 -7.51
C LYS A 695 -47.42 6.26 -8.01
N TYR A 696 -46.31 6.21 -8.73
CA TYR A 696 -45.74 4.95 -9.27
C TYR A 696 -44.65 4.34 -8.36
N ALA A 697 -44.42 4.94 -7.18
CA ALA A 697 -43.45 4.42 -6.20
C ALA A 697 -44.13 3.38 -5.27
N ASN A 698 -44.60 2.28 -5.83
CA ASN A 698 -45.16 1.14 -5.13
C ASN A 698 -44.84 -0.17 -5.88
N TYR A 699 -44.96 -1.30 -5.17
CA TYR A 699 -44.66 -2.64 -5.70
C TYR A 699 -45.92 -3.37 -6.23
N VAL A 700 -47.13 -2.82 -5.99
CA VAL A 700 -48.42 -3.47 -6.41
C VAL A 700 -48.70 -3.20 -7.88
N SER A 701 -48.55 -1.94 -8.31
CA SER A 701 -48.88 -1.46 -9.67
C SER A 701 -47.87 -0.41 -10.20
N GLY A 702 -46.72 -0.28 -9.57
CA GLY A 702 -45.72 0.72 -9.89
C GLY A 702 -44.37 0.13 -10.26
N TYR A 703 -43.30 0.93 -10.05
CA TYR A 703 -41.93 0.64 -10.48
C TYR A 703 -41.06 -0.07 -9.43
N LEU A 704 -41.60 -0.30 -8.22
CA LEU A 704 -40.84 -0.86 -7.12
C LEU A 704 -41.05 -2.36 -6.99
N THR A 705 -40.15 -3.02 -6.26
CA THR A 705 -40.19 -4.43 -5.94
C THR A 705 -40.14 -4.59 -4.43
N LYS A 706 -41.09 -5.33 -3.81
CA LYS A 706 -41.03 -5.61 -2.39
C LYS A 706 -39.95 -6.60 -2.08
N LYS A 707 -39.07 -6.31 -1.13
CA LYS A 707 -38.10 -7.28 -0.61
C LYS A 707 -38.83 -8.25 0.30
N VAL A 708 -38.90 -9.50 -0.14
CA VAL A 708 -39.61 -10.56 0.60
C VAL A 708 -38.69 -11.59 1.23
N GLY A 709 -37.40 -11.52 0.94
CA GLY A 709 -36.45 -12.45 1.52
C GLY A 709 -35.04 -12.34 0.93
N THR A 710 -34.24 -13.38 1.21
CA THR A 710 -32.87 -13.54 0.68
C THR A 710 -32.57 -14.98 0.29
N ASN A 711 -31.71 -15.15 -0.71
CA ASN A 711 -31.10 -16.40 -1.09
C ASN A 711 -29.56 -16.21 -0.98
N GLY A 712 -29.02 -16.55 0.18
CA GLY A 712 -27.67 -16.14 0.57
C GLY A 712 -27.60 -14.60 0.68
N ASN A 713 -26.74 -13.97 -0.13
CA ASN A 713 -26.60 -12.52 -0.20
C ASN A 713 -27.50 -11.87 -1.27
N GLU A 714 -28.23 -12.67 -2.06
CA GLU A 714 -29.12 -12.16 -3.10
C GLU A 714 -30.50 -11.84 -2.50
N ILE A 715 -31.05 -10.68 -2.88
CA ILE A 715 -32.35 -10.26 -2.43
C ILE A 715 -33.43 -10.99 -3.25
N ILE A 716 -34.43 -11.55 -2.57
CA ILE A 716 -35.65 -12.06 -3.20
C ILE A 716 -36.67 -10.93 -3.21
N GLY A 717 -37.13 -10.57 -4.41
CA GLY A 717 -38.13 -9.54 -4.62
C GLY A 717 -39.43 -10.09 -5.20
N ALA A 718 -40.53 -9.48 -4.80
CA ALA A 718 -41.86 -9.78 -5.32
C ALA A 718 -42.63 -8.52 -5.72
N THR A 719 -43.50 -8.65 -6.67
CA THR A 719 -44.41 -7.56 -7.16
C THR A 719 -45.85 -8.01 -7.28
N GLY A 720 -46.76 -7.05 -7.35
CA GLY A 720 -48.17 -7.34 -7.58
C GLY A 720 -48.98 -7.66 -6.33
N TYR A 721 -50.24 -8.05 -6.53
CA TYR A 721 -51.16 -8.58 -5.48
C TYR A 721 -52.05 -9.69 -6.09
N PRO A 722 -51.89 -10.95 -5.66
CA PRO A 722 -50.95 -11.43 -4.64
C PRO A 722 -49.48 -11.21 -5.02
N LEU A 723 -48.58 -11.16 -4.01
CA LEU A 723 -47.12 -10.97 -4.24
C LEU A 723 -46.56 -12.14 -5.04
N THR A 724 -45.91 -11.83 -6.13
CA THR A 724 -45.36 -12.83 -7.05
C THR A 724 -43.87 -12.62 -7.26
N ILE A 725 -43.06 -13.64 -7.06
CA ILE A 725 -41.65 -13.72 -7.38
C ILE A 725 -41.52 -14.14 -8.84
N ASP A 726 -40.80 -13.36 -9.66
CA ASP A 726 -40.63 -13.65 -11.11
C ASP A 726 -39.77 -14.89 -11.34
N ALA A 727 -38.60 -14.97 -10.71
CA ALA A 727 -37.71 -16.12 -10.81
C ALA A 727 -37.00 -16.41 -9.48
N LEU A 728 -36.91 -17.68 -9.09
CA LEU A 728 -36.29 -18.14 -7.86
C LEU A 728 -35.31 -19.31 -8.14
N PRO A 729 -34.11 -19.05 -8.67
CA PRO A 729 -33.10 -20.07 -8.82
C PRO A 729 -32.42 -20.36 -7.46
N LEU A 730 -32.46 -21.61 -7.04
CA LEU A 730 -31.87 -22.07 -5.76
C LEU A 730 -30.74 -23.06 -6.00
N ASP A 731 -29.77 -23.06 -5.09
CA ASP A 731 -28.68 -24.02 -5.04
C ASP A 731 -28.24 -24.32 -3.59
N ASP A 732 -27.43 -25.37 -3.42
CA ASP A 732 -27.00 -25.85 -2.10
C ASP A 732 -26.09 -24.89 -1.33
N SER A 733 -25.49 -23.92 -2.02
CA SER A 733 -24.47 -23.04 -1.43
C SER A 733 -25.07 -21.87 -0.67
N LYS A 734 -26.39 -21.62 -0.84
CA LYS A 734 -27.06 -20.44 -0.32
C LYS A 734 -28.17 -20.81 0.67
N ALA A 735 -28.23 -20.05 1.76
CA ALA A 735 -29.33 -20.15 2.70
C ALA A 735 -30.55 -19.32 2.23
N TYR A 736 -31.69 -19.94 2.13
CA TYR A 736 -32.95 -19.31 1.77
C TYR A 736 -33.70 -18.80 2.99
N LYS A 737 -34.18 -17.57 2.91
CA LYS A 737 -35.05 -16.98 3.93
C LYS A 737 -36.12 -16.12 3.25
N LEU A 738 -37.37 -16.39 3.52
CA LEU A 738 -38.51 -15.60 3.08
C LEU A 738 -39.22 -15.00 4.30
N SER A 739 -39.73 -13.79 4.21
CA SER A 739 -40.46 -13.11 5.30
C SER A 739 -41.98 -13.37 5.26
N GLU A 740 -42.49 -13.73 4.10
CA GLU A 740 -43.91 -14.01 3.86
C GLU A 740 -44.06 -14.94 2.65
N ASP A 741 -45.13 -15.72 2.61
CA ASP A 741 -45.42 -16.61 1.50
C ASP A 741 -45.82 -15.83 0.25
N CYS A 742 -45.32 -16.26 -0.91
CA CYS A 742 -45.50 -15.60 -2.18
C CYS A 742 -45.92 -16.60 -3.28
N ASP A 743 -46.55 -16.07 -4.33
CA ASP A 743 -46.62 -16.78 -5.61
C ASP A 743 -45.24 -16.77 -6.28
N VAL A 744 -44.94 -17.74 -7.11
CA VAL A 744 -43.72 -17.77 -7.93
C VAL A 744 -44.04 -18.16 -9.38
N ASN A 745 -43.53 -17.38 -10.33
CA ASN A 745 -43.75 -17.68 -11.76
C ASN A 745 -42.82 -18.80 -12.22
N ASP A 746 -41.58 -18.73 -11.87
CA ASP A 746 -40.54 -19.72 -12.21
C ASP A 746 -39.60 -19.93 -11.02
N ALA A 747 -39.47 -21.18 -10.56
CA ALA A 747 -38.44 -21.54 -9.58
C ALA A 747 -37.74 -22.81 -10.03
N SER A 748 -36.46 -22.88 -9.80
CA SER A 748 -35.63 -24.00 -10.15
C SER A 748 -34.58 -24.28 -9.08
N TYR A 749 -34.23 -25.55 -8.95
CA TYR A 749 -33.18 -26.02 -8.09
C TYR A 749 -32.31 -26.99 -8.85
N GLU A 750 -31.02 -26.72 -8.90
CA GLU A 750 -30.00 -27.59 -9.51
C GLU A 750 -28.98 -28.05 -8.48
N ARG A 751 -28.67 -29.35 -8.54
CA ARG A 751 -27.71 -29.96 -7.63
C ARG A 751 -26.84 -31.00 -8.31
N GLN A 752 -25.52 -30.96 -8.04
CA GLN A 752 -24.61 -32.02 -8.37
C GLN A 752 -24.76 -33.20 -7.40
N VAL A 753 -24.97 -34.40 -7.92
CA VAL A 753 -25.24 -35.57 -7.10
C VAL A 753 -24.46 -36.78 -7.64
N LYS A 754 -23.58 -37.34 -6.81
CA LYS A 754 -22.83 -38.57 -7.14
C LYS A 754 -23.65 -39.84 -6.92
N SER A 755 -24.54 -39.86 -5.95
CA SER A 755 -25.38 -40.95 -5.52
C SER A 755 -26.69 -41.06 -6.33
N GLU A 756 -27.30 -42.23 -6.33
CA GLU A 756 -28.58 -42.49 -7.01
C GLU A 756 -29.74 -41.82 -6.25
N TRP A 757 -29.66 -41.78 -4.96
CA TRP A 757 -30.71 -41.29 -4.05
C TRP A 757 -30.27 -40.04 -3.31
N ALA A 758 -31.18 -39.15 -2.95
CA ALA A 758 -30.93 -38.00 -2.10
C ALA A 758 -32.23 -37.57 -1.37
N THR A 759 -32.06 -36.72 -0.34
CA THR A 759 -33.20 -36.02 0.26
C THR A 759 -33.31 -34.61 -0.28
N LEU A 760 -34.53 -34.08 -0.31
CA LEU A 760 -34.81 -32.74 -0.83
C LEU A 760 -35.95 -32.12 -0.03
N CYS A 761 -35.84 -30.82 0.22
CA CYS A 761 -36.92 -29.99 0.75
C CYS A 761 -36.82 -28.63 0.08
N LEU A 762 -37.67 -28.34 -0.86
CA LEU A 762 -37.66 -27.09 -1.61
C LEU A 762 -38.73 -26.13 -1.13
N PRO A 763 -38.49 -24.85 -1.10
CA PRO A 763 -39.42 -23.86 -0.59
C PRO A 763 -40.54 -23.52 -1.59
N TYR A 764 -40.62 -24.20 -2.72
CA TYR A 764 -41.65 -23.96 -3.72
C TYR A 764 -42.42 -25.24 -4.10
N THR A 765 -43.65 -25.08 -4.64
CA THR A 765 -44.53 -26.15 -5.09
C THR A 765 -43.93 -26.86 -6.32
N ILE A 766 -43.93 -28.20 -6.32
CA ILE A 766 -43.39 -29.04 -7.38
C ILE A 766 -44.51 -29.86 -8.02
N LEU A 767 -44.52 -29.93 -9.35
CA LEU A 767 -45.32 -30.89 -10.08
C LEU A 767 -44.43 -32.10 -10.48
N PRO A 768 -44.57 -33.25 -9.80
CA PRO A 768 -43.72 -34.44 -10.04
C PRO A 768 -43.75 -34.96 -11.47
N SER A 769 -44.88 -34.83 -12.16
CA SER A 769 -45.09 -35.26 -13.56
C SER A 769 -44.43 -34.33 -14.59
N SER A 770 -43.89 -33.18 -14.20
CA SER A 770 -43.18 -32.26 -15.12
C SER A 770 -41.99 -32.95 -15.78
N GLU A 771 -41.93 -32.88 -17.12
CA GLU A 771 -40.80 -33.42 -17.91
C GLU A 771 -39.45 -32.71 -17.62
N ALA A 772 -39.50 -31.47 -17.18
CA ALA A 772 -38.32 -30.69 -16.80
C ALA A 772 -37.62 -31.22 -15.51
N ASN A 773 -38.35 -31.96 -14.66
CA ASN A 773 -37.74 -32.63 -13.51
C ASN A 773 -36.92 -33.84 -13.94
N THR A 774 -35.64 -33.88 -13.51
CA THR A 774 -34.72 -34.98 -13.87
C THR A 774 -34.60 -36.05 -12.81
N CYS A 775 -35.49 -36.06 -11.81
CA CYS A 775 -35.56 -37.08 -10.75
C CYS A 775 -37.01 -37.56 -10.53
N TYR A 776 -37.15 -38.71 -9.85
CA TYR A 776 -38.40 -39.18 -9.30
C TYR A 776 -38.52 -38.78 -7.85
N PHE A 777 -39.77 -38.61 -7.37
CA PHE A 777 -40.05 -38.13 -6.02
C PHE A 777 -40.71 -39.24 -5.20
N TYR A 778 -40.38 -39.31 -3.90
CA TYR A 778 -40.94 -40.31 -2.98
C TYR A 778 -41.24 -39.63 -1.64
N THR A 779 -42.29 -40.07 -1.00
CA THR A 779 -42.67 -39.72 0.39
C THR A 779 -42.31 -40.86 1.32
N LEU A 780 -42.05 -40.53 2.59
CA LEU A 780 -41.83 -41.52 3.64
C LEU A 780 -43.14 -42.16 4.05
N LYS A 781 -43.25 -43.48 3.95
CA LYS A 781 -44.39 -44.26 4.41
C LYS A 781 -44.16 -44.82 5.81
N SER A 782 -43.06 -45.47 6.02
CA SER A 782 -42.70 -46.08 7.31
C SER A 782 -41.20 -46.25 7.47
N VAL A 783 -40.75 -46.31 8.72
CA VAL A 783 -39.36 -46.66 9.10
C VAL A 783 -39.40 -47.90 9.94
N GLY A 784 -38.84 -49.00 9.42
CA GLY A 784 -38.67 -50.26 10.12
C GLY A 784 -37.30 -50.34 10.83
N THR A 785 -37.02 -51.51 11.42
CA THR A 785 -35.74 -51.77 12.12
C THR A 785 -34.56 -51.89 11.15
N GLU A 786 -34.83 -52.31 9.90
CA GLU A 786 -33.79 -52.57 8.88
C GLU A 786 -34.06 -51.87 7.53
N SER A 787 -35.24 -51.27 7.34
CA SER A 787 -35.60 -50.66 6.05
C SER A 787 -36.50 -49.43 6.22
N VAL A 788 -36.46 -48.54 5.22
CA VAL A 788 -37.41 -47.46 5.04
C VAL A 788 -38.32 -47.80 3.87
N GLU A 789 -39.60 -47.65 4.04
CA GLU A 789 -40.60 -47.84 3.01
C GLU A 789 -40.95 -46.48 2.41
N LEU A 790 -40.72 -46.31 1.11
CA LEU A 790 -40.99 -45.09 0.36
C LEU A 790 -42.10 -45.31 -0.66
N VAL A 791 -42.97 -44.29 -0.83
CA VAL A 791 -44.01 -44.32 -1.85
C VAL A 791 -43.69 -43.29 -2.92
N ARG A 792 -43.67 -43.71 -4.17
CA ARG A 792 -43.46 -42.81 -5.31
C ARG A 792 -44.65 -41.88 -5.51
N VAL A 793 -44.34 -40.59 -5.70
CA VAL A 793 -45.34 -39.56 -6.02
C VAL A 793 -45.37 -39.40 -7.55
N GLU A 794 -46.42 -39.87 -8.20
CA GLU A 794 -46.59 -39.81 -9.67
C GLU A 794 -47.63 -38.78 -10.07
N GLU A 795 -48.65 -38.55 -9.24
CA GLU A 795 -49.75 -37.64 -9.53
C GLU A 795 -49.88 -36.60 -8.38
N GLY A 796 -50.52 -35.45 -8.69
CA GLY A 796 -50.71 -34.36 -7.77
C GLY A 796 -49.52 -33.43 -7.66
N VAL A 797 -49.50 -32.64 -6.61
CA VAL A 797 -48.41 -31.64 -6.33
C VAL A 797 -47.73 -31.97 -5.03
N ILE A 798 -46.43 -31.76 -4.98
CA ILE A 798 -45.68 -31.70 -3.73
C ILE A 798 -45.75 -30.26 -3.25
N GLU A 799 -46.29 -30.08 -2.08
CA GLU A 799 -46.46 -28.75 -1.48
C GLU A 799 -45.12 -28.08 -1.19
N ALA A 800 -45.05 -26.76 -1.31
CA ALA A 800 -43.91 -25.96 -0.92
C ALA A 800 -43.49 -26.27 0.54
N GLY A 801 -42.17 -26.48 0.76
CA GLY A 801 -41.64 -26.86 2.07
C GLY A 801 -41.85 -28.31 2.45
N GLN A 802 -42.49 -29.15 1.64
CA GLN A 802 -42.68 -30.57 1.93
C GLN A 802 -41.35 -31.34 1.68
N PRO A 803 -40.82 -32.03 2.70
CA PRO A 803 -39.60 -32.83 2.52
C PRO A 803 -39.93 -34.14 1.76
N VAL A 804 -39.05 -34.50 0.83
CA VAL A 804 -39.15 -35.70 -0.01
C VAL A 804 -37.79 -36.40 -0.17
N VAL A 805 -37.83 -37.67 -0.56
CA VAL A 805 -36.67 -38.42 -1.05
C VAL A 805 -36.74 -38.42 -2.57
N VAL A 806 -35.62 -38.25 -3.22
CA VAL A 806 -35.54 -38.22 -4.69
C VAL A 806 -34.56 -39.27 -5.20
N ARG A 807 -34.84 -39.80 -6.40
CA ARG A 807 -34.00 -40.76 -7.13
C ARG A 807 -33.77 -40.24 -8.54
N LYS A 808 -32.52 -40.30 -9.02
CA LYS A 808 -32.14 -39.96 -10.40
C LYS A 808 -33.02 -40.77 -11.41
N LYS A 809 -33.45 -40.13 -12.50
CA LYS A 809 -34.11 -40.82 -13.61
C LYS A 809 -33.14 -41.67 -14.41
N ASN A 810 -31.87 -41.27 -14.48
CA ASN A 810 -30.80 -42.02 -15.15
C ASN A 810 -29.58 -42.08 -14.22
N ALA A 811 -29.00 -43.27 -14.05
CA ALA A 811 -27.81 -43.50 -13.20
C ALA A 811 -26.53 -42.74 -13.65
N GLU A 812 -26.44 -42.42 -14.94
CA GLU A 812 -25.30 -41.67 -15.50
C GLU A 812 -25.39 -40.17 -15.26
N GLN A 813 -26.53 -39.63 -14.79
CA GLN A 813 -26.66 -38.22 -14.49
C GLN A 813 -25.72 -37.80 -13.36
N THR A 814 -25.03 -36.69 -13.56
CA THR A 814 -24.14 -36.05 -12.56
C THR A 814 -24.90 -35.02 -11.69
N SER A 815 -26.03 -34.54 -12.15
CA SER A 815 -26.87 -33.57 -11.46
C SER A 815 -28.34 -33.93 -11.60
N PHE A 816 -29.21 -33.35 -10.78
CA PHE A 816 -30.63 -33.29 -11.03
C PHE A 816 -31.16 -31.87 -10.93
N CYS A 817 -32.16 -31.57 -11.73
CA CYS A 817 -32.92 -30.32 -11.74
C CYS A 817 -34.35 -30.57 -11.32
N VAL A 818 -34.88 -29.68 -10.47
CA VAL A 818 -36.28 -29.68 -10.06
C VAL A 818 -36.85 -28.28 -10.31
N VAL A 819 -38.00 -28.21 -10.98
CA VAL A 819 -38.66 -26.96 -11.31
C VAL A 819 -39.98 -26.82 -10.58
N SER A 820 -40.44 -25.58 -10.38
CA SER A 820 -41.77 -25.30 -9.83
C SER A 820 -42.85 -25.75 -10.77
N GLY A 821 -44.01 -26.04 -10.25
CA GLY A 821 -45.22 -26.39 -11.01
C GLY A 821 -46.46 -26.58 -10.20
N THR A 822 -47.59 -26.51 -10.87
CA THR A 822 -48.95 -26.67 -10.30
C THR A 822 -49.79 -27.62 -11.15
N ALA A 823 -50.81 -28.18 -10.58
CA ALA A 823 -51.73 -29.09 -11.29
C ALA A 823 -52.61 -28.38 -12.33
N SER A 824 -52.83 -27.08 -12.18
CA SER A 824 -53.64 -26.24 -13.06
C SER A 824 -52.82 -25.14 -13.68
N PRO A 825 -52.94 -24.88 -15.00
CA PRO A 825 -52.26 -23.78 -15.66
C PRO A 825 -52.64 -22.37 -15.15
N ASP A 826 -53.80 -22.26 -14.52
CA ASP A 826 -54.34 -21.00 -13.98
C ASP A 826 -53.83 -20.70 -12.55
N GLU A 827 -53.15 -21.65 -11.91
CA GLU A 827 -52.58 -21.52 -10.57
C GLU A 827 -51.08 -21.24 -10.64
N LYS A 828 -50.57 -20.37 -9.76
CA LYS A 828 -49.14 -20.16 -9.64
C LYS A 828 -48.59 -21.07 -8.55
N ALA A 829 -47.36 -21.51 -8.76
CA ALA A 829 -46.60 -22.20 -7.73
C ALA A 829 -46.42 -21.27 -6.52
N LYS A 830 -46.38 -21.86 -5.31
CA LYS A 830 -46.21 -21.13 -4.05
C LYS A 830 -44.78 -21.24 -3.56
N ALA A 831 -44.24 -20.17 -3.00
CA ALA A 831 -43.01 -20.18 -2.24
C ALA A 831 -43.32 -19.86 -0.77
N VAL A 832 -42.71 -20.60 0.15
CA VAL A 832 -43.05 -20.52 1.59
C VAL A 832 -41.85 -20.15 2.45
N THR A 833 -42.16 -19.59 3.61
CA THR A 833 -41.21 -19.08 4.60
C THR A 833 -40.46 -20.21 5.33
N GLU A 834 -41.11 -21.32 5.59
CA GLU A 834 -40.58 -22.42 6.42
C GLU A 834 -40.89 -23.81 5.83
N PRO A 835 -40.02 -24.80 6.09
CA PRO A 835 -40.28 -26.18 5.69
C PRO A 835 -41.43 -26.79 6.50
N LYS A 836 -42.21 -27.62 5.85
CA LYS A 836 -43.25 -28.41 6.53
C LYS A 836 -42.63 -29.66 7.16
N THR A 837 -43.14 -30.05 8.32
CA THR A 837 -42.83 -31.37 8.90
C THR A 837 -43.69 -32.42 8.21
N GLY A 838 -43.06 -33.51 7.69
CA GLY A 838 -43.75 -34.56 6.95
C GLY A 838 -44.63 -35.39 7.88
N GLU A 839 -45.88 -35.00 8.02
CA GLU A 839 -46.98 -35.85 8.46
C GLU A 839 -47.99 -36.01 7.34
N ASN A 840 -48.60 -37.17 7.25
CA ASN A 840 -49.78 -37.38 6.45
C ASN A 840 -50.84 -36.29 6.74
N GLY A 841 -50.81 -35.22 5.94
CA GLY A 841 -51.75 -34.10 5.89
C GLY A 841 -52.22 -33.64 7.26
N GLN A 842 -51.56 -32.71 7.83
CA GLN A 842 -52.05 -31.49 8.54
C GLN A 842 -51.07 -30.95 9.59
N GLN A 843 -50.90 -29.65 9.51
CA GLN A 843 -50.50 -28.69 10.55
C GLN A 843 -49.03 -28.24 10.69
N ASN A 844 -48.93 -26.94 10.65
CA ASN A 844 -47.78 -26.04 10.76
C ASN A 844 -46.90 -26.26 12.00
N ALA A 845 -45.60 -26.26 11.81
CA ALA A 845 -44.69 -25.98 12.89
C ALA A 845 -44.40 -24.49 12.92
N ALA A 846 -44.91 -23.83 13.93
CA ALA A 846 -44.64 -22.44 14.23
C ALA A 846 -43.20 -22.23 14.70
N SER A 847 -42.65 -21.05 14.36
CA SER A 847 -41.42 -20.47 14.80
C SER A 847 -41.03 -20.79 16.25
N GLY A 848 -39.88 -21.37 16.47
CA GLY A 848 -39.27 -21.50 17.79
C GLY A 848 -38.59 -20.22 18.23
N GLU A 849 -39.36 -19.35 18.91
CA GLU A 849 -38.83 -18.53 20.02
C GLU A 849 -39.96 -18.19 20.98
N GLN A 850 -39.77 -18.63 22.23
CA GLN A 850 -40.44 -18.19 23.48
C GLN A 850 -41.94 -18.33 23.61
N ASN A 851 -42.35 -19.42 24.26
CA ASN A 851 -43.10 -19.29 25.55
C ASN A 851 -43.25 -20.70 26.17
N ALA A 852 -42.43 -21.00 27.12
CA ALA A 852 -42.72 -22.02 28.11
C ALA A 852 -43.81 -21.45 29.05
N GLU A 853 -45.07 -21.86 28.85
CA GLU A 853 -46.11 -22.01 29.83
C GLU A 853 -47.45 -22.22 29.14
N SER A 854 -47.78 -23.46 28.85
CA SER A 854 -49.10 -24.08 28.99
C SER A 854 -49.03 -25.45 28.35
N GLY A 855 -49.10 -26.47 29.16
CA GLY A 855 -49.10 -27.84 28.74
C GLY A 855 -50.37 -28.18 27.97
N GLU A 856 -50.17 -28.61 26.71
CA GLU A 856 -50.98 -29.64 26.06
C GLU A 856 -50.05 -30.35 25.07
N GLN A 857 -49.71 -31.59 25.44
CA GLN A 857 -48.94 -32.49 24.61
C GLN A 857 -49.83 -33.01 23.48
N ASN A 858 -49.62 -32.51 22.25
CA ASN A 858 -50.05 -33.22 21.06
C ASN A 858 -48.96 -34.19 20.65
N THR A 859 -49.06 -35.44 21.13
CA THR A 859 -48.20 -36.55 20.79
C THR A 859 -48.65 -37.18 19.47
N ALA A 860 -48.17 -36.69 18.34
CA ALA A 860 -48.14 -37.48 17.11
C ALA A 860 -46.91 -38.42 17.18
N SER A 861 -47.16 -39.72 17.43
CA SER A 861 -46.16 -40.78 17.57
C SER A 861 -45.80 -41.34 16.20
N GLY A 862 -44.55 -41.13 15.75
CA GLY A 862 -43.99 -41.77 14.57
C GLY A 862 -42.70 -41.07 14.06
N PRO A 863 -41.80 -41.76 13.34
CA PRO A 863 -40.65 -41.17 12.74
C PRO A 863 -41.04 -40.18 11.63
N ARG A 864 -40.38 -39.01 11.58
CA ARG A 864 -40.72 -37.92 10.68
C ARG A 864 -39.58 -37.58 9.77
N LEU A 865 -39.89 -37.23 8.52
CA LEU A 865 -38.95 -36.57 7.60
C LEU A 865 -39.05 -35.06 7.82
N ILE A 866 -37.96 -34.45 8.22
CA ILE A 866 -37.88 -33.01 8.53
C ILE A 866 -36.96 -32.32 7.49
N GLY A 867 -37.50 -31.26 6.88
CA GLY A 867 -36.78 -30.45 5.91
C GLY A 867 -36.06 -29.27 6.54
N THR A 868 -35.11 -28.71 5.82
CA THR A 868 -34.39 -27.46 6.18
C THR A 868 -34.11 -26.60 4.94
N PHE A 869 -34.29 -25.29 5.04
CA PHE A 869 -33.90 -24.29 4.02
C PHE A 869 -32.56 -23.65 4.29
N ALA A 870 -31.96 -23.93 5.44
CA ALA A 870 -30.64 -23.47 5.81
C ALA A 870 -29.75 -24.65 6.26
N PRO A 871 -28.44 -24.54 6.20
CA PRO A 871 -27.52 -25.55 6.75
C PRO A 871 -27.74 -25.72 8.26
N ILE A 872 -27.91 -26.94 8.74
CA ILE A 872 -28.06 -27.25 10.17
C ILE A 872 -27.13 -28.35 10.63
N GLU A 873 -26.83 -28.40 11.93
CA GLU A 873 -26.16 -29.50 12.60
C GLU A 873 -27.15 -30.47 13.21
N LEU A 874 -27.06 -31.74 12.85
CA LEU A 874 -27.98 -32.75 13.29
C LEU A 874 -27.68 -33.23 14.70
N LYS A 875 -28.74 -33.60 15.48
CA LYS A 875 -28.62 -34.27 16.77
C LYS A 875 -28.20 -35.75 16.60
N ASP A 876 -27.61 -36.32 17.63
CA ASP A 876 -27.05 -37.70 17.63
C ASP A 876 -28.09 -38.79 17.34
N ASP A 877 -29.39 -38.54 17.60
CA ASP A 877 -30.50 -39.44 17.38
C ASP A 877 -31.14 -39.31 16.00
N CYS A 878 -30.69 -38.39 15.16
CA CYS A 878 -31.21 -38.22 13.80
C CYS A 878 -30.58 -39.15 12.79
N TYR A 879 -31.28 -39.49 11.71
CA TYR A 879 -30.73 -40.23 10.57
C TYR A 879 -30.60 -39.30 9.37
N PHE A 880 -29.46 -39.44 8.70
CA PHE A 880 -29.21 -38.77 7.44
C PHE A 880 -28.72 -39.75 6.39
N ILE A 881 -28.80 -39.39 5.14
CA ILE A 881 -28.37 -40.28 4.06
C ILE A 881 -26.83 -40.19 3.88
N ALA A 882 -26.12 -41.37 4.00
CA ALA A 882 -24.68 -41.51 3.73
C ALA A 882 -24.36 -42.84 3.03
N LYS A 883 -23.68 -42.80 1.83
CA LYS A 883 -23.28 -43.95 1.00
C LYS A 883 -24.49 -44.90 0.67
N ASP A 884 -25.51 -44.36 0.05
CA ASP A 884 -26.73 -45.08 -0.33
C ASP A 884 -27.53 -45.71 0.85
N GLN A 885 -27.39 -45.16 2.08
CA GLN A 885 -28.02 -45.66 3.29
C GLN A 885 -28.38 -44.51 4.25
N PHE A 886 -29.48 -44.61 4.96
CA PHE A 886 -29.75 -43.79 6.13
C PHE A 886 -28.85 -44.24 7.27
N ARG A 887 -28.10 -43.30 7.85
CA ARG A 887 -27.16 -43.59 8.96
C ARG A 887 -27.51 -42.75 10.17
N LEU A 888 -27.45 -43.34 11.34
CA LEU A 888 -27.63 -42.63 12.61
C LEU A 888 -26.40 -41.75 12.88
N VAL A 889 -26.60 -40.49 13.24
CA VAL A 889 -25.54 -39.51 13.45
C VAL A 889 -24.49 -39.96 14.44
N ARG A 890 -24.92 -40.50 15.61
CA ARG A 890 -23.99 -40.97 16.66
C ARG A 890 -23.08 -42.12 16.22
N ASP A 891 -23.48 -42.93 15.21
CA ASP A 891 -22.74 -44.11 14.73
C ASP A 891 -21.84 -43.78 13.51
N TYR A 892 -21.93 -42.58 13.01
CA TYR A 892 -21.11 -42.09 11.88
C TYR A 892 -19.78 -41.51 12.36
N LYS A 893 -18.70 -42.28 12.26
CA LYS A 893 -17.33 -42.03 12.76
C LYS A 893 -16.33 -41.36 11.84
N PRO A 894 -16.60 -40.40 10.95
CA PRO A 894 -15.55 -39.51 10.52
C PRO A 894 -15.56 -38.14 11.21
N ALA A 895 -16.50 -37.84 12.07
CA ALA A 895 -16.58 -36.46 12.60
C ALA A 895 -16.51 -36.41 14.14
N ALA A 896 -15.37 -35.97 14.66
CA ALA A 896 -15.25 -35.45 16.03
C ALA A 896 -16.02 -34.12 16.24
N LYS A 897 -16.75 -33.66 15.24
CA LYS A 897 -17.56 -32.44 15.25
C LYS A 897 -18.85 -32.76 14.49
N GLY A 898 -20.01 -32.86 15.12
CA GLY A 898 -21.34 -33.13 14.63
C GLY A 898 -21.60 -33.25 13.12
N VAL A 899 -22.63 -33.92 12.69
CA VAL A 899 -22.98 -34.04 11.26
C VAL A 899 -23.77 -32.83 10.83
N LYS A 900 -23.24 -32.08 9.87
CA LYS A 900 -23.95 -30.94 9.25
C LYS A 900 -24.57 -31.34 7.92
N ILE A 901 -25.82 -30.98 7.69
CA ILE A 901 -26.47 -31.07 6.37
C ILE A 901 -26.61 -29.69 5.74
N ALA A 902 -26.49 -29.61 4.42
CA ALA A 902 -26.62 -28.39 3.68
C ALA A 902 -28.09 -27.91 3.62
N ALA A 903 -28.34 -26.70 3.11
CA ALA A 903 -29.67 -26.21 2.80
C ALA A 903 -30.44 -27.16 1.85
N TYR A 904 -31.76 -27.06 1.85
CA TYR A 904 -32.67 -27.81 0.99
C TYR A 904 -32.59 -29.34 1.14
N ARG A 905 -32.22 -29.83 2.34
CA ARG A 905 -32.15 -31.24 2.70
C ARG A 905 -33.28 -31.63 3.60
N ALA A 906 -33.40 -32.95 3.79
CA ALA A 906 -34.25 -33.51 4.82
C ALA A 906 -33.47 -34.61 5.60
N TYR A 907 -33.88 -34.84 6.82
CA TYR A 907 -33.39 -35.87 7.70
C TYR A 907 -34.54 -36.56 8.41
N ILE A 908 -34.36 -37.78 8.90
CA ILE A 908 -35.35 -38.49 9.67
C ILE A 908 -35.07 -38.26 11.15
N GLN A 909 -36.04 -37.74 11.87
CA GLN A 909 -36.08 -37.71 13.31
C GLN A 909 -36.90 -38.92 13.80
N PRO A 910 -36.31 -39.86 14.56
CA PRO A 910 -37.00 -41.04 15.08
C PRO A 910 -38.02 -40.65 16.16
N ASP A 911 -39.00 -41.50 16.39
CA ASP A 911 -39.94 -41.35 17.51
C ASP A 911 -39.20 -41.51 18.85
N VAL A 912 -39.58 -40.71 19.83
CA VAL A 912 -38.98 -40.68 21.19
C VAL A 912 -39.11 -42.04 21.93
N THR A 913 -39.98 -42.92 21.45
CA THR A 913 -40.24 -44.24 22.03
C THR A 913 -39.31 -45.37 21.53
N GLN A 914 -38.59 -45.22 20.45
CA GLN A 914 -37.67 -46.24 19.90
C GLN A 914 -36.22 -46.02 20.37
N LYS A 915 -35.93 -46.43 21.59
CA LYS A 915 -34.53 -46.54 22.08
C LYS A 915 -33.95 -47.87 21.66
N GLY A 916 -33.00 -47.83 20.69
CA GLY A 916 -32.04 -48.91 20.46
C GLY A 916 -32.30 -49.79 19.22
N GLY A 917 -31.79 -49.42 18.09
CA GLY A 917 -31.62 -50.23 16.92
C GLY A 917 -30.55 -49.60 16.01
N SER A 918 -29.47 -50.30 15.68
CA SER A 918 -28.59 -49.90 14.60
C SER A 918 -29.28 -50.24 13.27
N ALA A 919 -30.06 -49.35 12.72
CA ALA A 919 -30.65 -49.54 11.39
C ALA A 919 -29.69 -49.05 10.32
N GLN A 920 -29.11 -49.99 9.55
CA GLN A 920 -28.56 -49.69 8.24
C GLN A 920 -29.73 -49.69 7.25
N LEU A 921 -30.05 -48.49 6.66
CA LEU A 921 -31.15 -48.38 5.72
C LEU A 921 -30.51 -48.06 4.35
N THR A 922 -30.77 -48.89 3.36
CA THR A 922 -30.11 -48.81 2.04
C THR A 922 -30.75 -47.78 1.12
N ILE A 923 -30.21 -46.60 1.06
CA ILE A 923 -30.48 -45.52 0.06
C ILE A 923 -29.26 -44.56 -0.04
N GLY A 924 -28.97 -44.09 -1.21
CA GLY A 924 -27.73 -43.47 -1.57
C GLY A 924 -27.41 -42.04 -1.20
N VAL A 925 -26.14 -41.68 -1.18
CA VAL A 925 -25.61 -40.46 -0.61
C VAL A 925 -24.75 -39.67 -1.51
N ASP A 926 -24.77 -38.42 -1.26
CA ASP A 926 -23.92 -37.39 -1.76
C ASP A 926 -22.77 -37.08 -0.80
N GLU A 927 -21.54 -37.24 -1.28
CA GLU A 927 -20.40 -36.56 -0.64
C GLU A 927 -20.44 -35.12 -1.15
N GLY A 928 -21.23 -34.30 -0.46
CA GLY A 928 -21.47 -32.90 -0.80
C GLY A 928 -20.22 -32.12 -1.10
N THR A 929 -20.34 -31.20 -2.02
CA THR A 929 -19.39 -30.14 -2.26
C THR A 929 -18.97 -29.52 -0.92
N SER A 930 -17.78 -29.80 -0.52
CA SER A 930 -17.14 -29.42 0.71
C SER A 930 -17.24 -27.90 0.95
N GLN A 931 -17.84 -27.50 2.04
CA GLN A 931 -17.16 -26.48 2.83
C GLN A 931 -15.78 -27.04 3.13
N VAL A 932 -14.72 -26.38 2.62
CA VAL A 932 -13.35 -26.72 2.95
C VAL A 932 -13.27 -26.69 4.48
N ASP A 933 -13.10 -27.85 5.12
CA ASP A 933 -12.97 -27.91 6.57
C ASP A 933 -11.72 -27.14 7.03
N ALA A 934 -11.66 -26.75 8.30
CA ALA A 934 -10.54 -25.97 8.82
C ALA A 934 -9.19 -26.69 8.66
N ALA A 935 -9.17 -28.02 8.59
CA ALA A 935 -7.95 -28.82 8.38
C ALA A 935 -7.50 -28.72 6.92
N THR A 936 -8.41 -28.87 5.97
CA THR A 936 -8.11 -28.69 4.53
C THR A 936 -7.72 -27.24 4.21
N LEU A 937 -8.28 -26.25 4.91
CA LEU A 937 -7.89 -24.85 4.79
C LEU A 937 -6.46 -24.62 5.32
N VAL A 938 -6.11 -25.25 6.46
CA VAL A 938 -4.75 -25.17 7.04
C VAL A 938 -3.73 -25.82 6.13
N ASP A 939 -4.03 -26.98 5.53
CA ASP A 939 -3.16 -27.65 4.58
C ASP A 939 -2.95 -26.82 3.31
N LEU A 940 -4.02 -26.19 2.79
CA LEU A 940 -3.93 -25.29 1.62
C LEU A 940 -3.18 -23.99 1.91
N LEU A 941 -3.26 -23.46 3.13
CA LEU A 941 -2.54 -22.25 3.55
C LEU A 941 -1.06 -22.51 3.86
N ASN A 942 -0.70 -23.77 4.15
CA ASN A 942 0.68 -24.22 4.36
C ASN A 942 1.36 -24.65 3.05
N ASP A 943 0.64 -24.68 1.93
CA ASP A 943 1.21 -24.96 0.62
C ASP A 943 2.21 -23.87 0.23
N THR A 944 3.44 -24.27 -0.07
CA THR A 944 4.53 -23.36 -0.46
C THR A 944 4.29 -22.66 -1.80
N GLU A 945 3.31 -23.11 -2.60
CA GLU A 945 2.90 -22.49 -3.87
C GLU A 945 1.66 -21.59 -3.73
N ALA A 946 1.15 -21.37 -2.54
CA ALA A 946 0.00 -20.50 -2.34
C ALA A 946 0.32 -19.03 -2.63
N GLU A 947 -0.46 -18.41 -3.49
CA GLU A 947 -0.39 -16.98 -3.81
C GLU A 947 -1.56 -16.25 -3.15
N TYR A 948 -1.27 -15.13 -2.50
CA TYR A 948 -2.28 -14.33 -1.79
C TYR A 948 -2.53 -13.02 -2.54
N TYR A 949 -3.80 -12.60 -2.61
CA TYR A 949 -4.23 -11.37 -3.25
C TYR A 949 -5.26 -10.66 -2.37
N ASP A 950 -5.27 -9.33 -2.41
CA ASP A 950 -6.35 -8.53 -1.84
C ASP A 950 -7.61 -8.60 -2.74
N VAL A 951 -8.71 -7.98 -2.28
CA VAL A 951 -9.98 -7.98 -3.02
C VAL A 951 -9.92 -7.21 -4.36
N GLN A 952 -8.88 -6.40 -4.57
CA GLN A 952 -8.62 -5.70 -5.82
C GLN A 952 -7.73 -6.51 -6.78
N GLY A 953 -7.34 -7.73 -6.40
CA GLY A 953 -6.49 -8.61 -7.21
C GLY A 953 -5.00 -8.27 -7.14
N ARG A 954 -4.53 -7.44 -6.22
CA ARG A 954 -3.12 -7.15 -6.01
C ARG A 954 -2.49 -8.25 -5.15
N ARG A 955 -1.33 -8.75 -5.57
CA ARG A 955 -0.60 -9.79 -4.82
C ARG A 955 -0.08 -9.22 -3.50
N ILE A 956 -0.35 -9.93 -2.39
CA ILE A 956 0.09 -9.57 -1.04
C ILE A 956 1.02 -10.67 -0.48
N PRO A 957 1.98 -10.33 0.37
CA PRO A 957 2.97 -11.31 0.86
C PRO A 957 2.41 -12.30 1.90
N GLN A 958 1.29 -11.98 2.52
CA GLN A 958 0.60 -12.81 3.51
C GLN A 958 -0.86 -12.38 3.63
N LEU A 959 -1.71 -13.24 4.21
CA LEU A 959 -3.12 -12.93 4.47
C LEU A 959 -3.26 -11.69 5.35
N GLN A 960 -4.11 -10.77 4.93
CA GLN A 960 -4.46 -9.56 5.67
C GLN A 960 -5.80 -9.74 6.38
N ARG A 961 -6.10 -8.89 7.33
CA ARG A 961 -7.41 -8.84 7.99
C ARG A 961 -8.49 -8.50 6.99
N GLY A 962 -9.60 -9.24 7.04
CA GLY A 962 -10.71 -9.08 6.12
C GLY A 962 -10.73 -10.18 5.04
N ILE A 963 -11.25 -9.84 3.87
CA ILE A 963 -11.39 -10.77 2.75
C ILE A 963 -10.10 -10.79 1.94
N ASN A 964 -9.55 -11.98 1.71
CA ASN A 964 -8.40 -12.24 0.86
C ASN A 964 -8.76 -13.25 -0.24
N ILE A 965 -8.04 -13.22 -1.34
CA ILE A 965 -8.11 -14.22 -2.39
C ILE A 965 -6.85 -15.07 -2.31
N VAL A 966 -7.00 -16.36 -2.16
CA VAL A 966 -5.91 -17.34 -2.11
C VAL A 966 -5.96 -18.17 -3.38
N LYS A 967 -4.83 -18.25 -4.08
CA LYS A 967 -4.66 -19.07 -5.30
C LYS A 967 -3.61 -20.13 -5.05
N VAL A 968 -3.97 -21.39 -5.28
CA VAL A 968 -3.07 -22.56 -5.23
C VAL A 968 -3.24 -23.34 -6.54
N GLY A 969 -2.26 -23.29 -7.42
CA GLY A 969 -2.35 -23.86 -8.75
C GLY A 969 -3.49 -23.23 -9.58
N SER A 970 -4.44 -24.03 -10.04
CA SER A 970 -5.64 -23.58 -10.79
C SER A 970 -6.84 -23.21 -9.88
N LYS A 971 -6.75 -23.44 -8.57
CA LYS A 971 -7.85 -23.15 -7.63
C LYS A 971 -7.71 -21.75 -7.06
N VAL A 972 -8.82 -21.00 -7.05
CA VAL A 972 -8.92 -19.65 -6.47
C VAL A 972 -10.00 -19.67 -5.39
N MET A 973 -9.68 -19.20 -4.20
CA MET A 973 -10.59 -19.20 -3.05
C MET A 973 -10.63 -17.83 -2.41
N LYS A 974 -11.78 -17.48 -1.85
CA LYS A 974 -11.99 -16.28 -1.03
C LYS A 974 -11.92 -16.67 0.44
N VAL A 975 -10.97 -16.12 1.17
CA VAL A 975 -10.71 -16.45 2.58
C VAL A 975 -10.95 -15.21 3.43
N PHE A 976 -11.77 -15.32 4.46
CA PHE A 976 -11.98 -14.25 5.44
C PHE A 976 -11.11 -14.51 6.68
N CYS A 977 -10.22 -13.56 6.99
CA CYS A 977 -9.38 -13.61 8.18
C CYS A 977 -10.02 -12.73 9.29
N PRO A 978 -10.68 -13.32 10.28
CA PRO A 978 -11.17 -12.56 11.43
C PRO A 978 -10.00 -12.07 12.31
N ARG A 979 -10.30 -11.32 13.36
CA ARG A 979 -9.34 -10.74 14.34
C ARG A 979 -8.39 -11.77 14.92
#